data_af634b3413725c72ae640dd7beba8e9e
#
_entry.id   af634b3413725c72ae640dd7beba8e9e
#
_cell.length_a   1.000
_cell.length_b   1.000
_cell.length_c   1.000
_cell.angle_alpha   90.00
_cell.angle_beta   90.00
_cell.angle_gamma   90.00
#
_symmetry.space_group_name_H-M   'P 1'
#
loop_
_entity.id
_entity.type
_entity.pdbx_description
1 polymer ?
#
loop_
_entity_poly.entity_id
_entity_poly.type
_entity_poly.pdbx_seq_one_letter_code
_entity_poly.pdbx_strand_id
1 'polypeptide(L)'
;MFLLLVLCFSLFSQEGKTITDTLVIQNDTVKADTVLLKVRKPAAGAINSKITYKSADYIKRDIINKKFILVKNAVINYGDLEIKADSIIIDMNTNLLFAIGRRDTTGKVQGKPAFKEGGNTFDCDELTYNFKTRKALIKNIITKQDAGLLHSQYTKLLEDGTSNISKSTYSTCDADTPHFYINLPRARVYPGKKIVSGPGNLVVEGIPLPLIIPFGFFPIQTKRAASGLIIPRYGEERIRGFSLTDGGYYFAISDYFDLQVKGSIYANGSWIGTAQTDYRRLYKYNGNFSFSYANNIAGHFGLSDYSKSNNYRLSWIFNQDPKSSPSSRFTASVNMSSSGYDQNNSYNVNDHITTQRQSSVSYSKSWDGTPFNLSISANHMQNVKTKNILIDLPKASFSMGRIYPFKSKNSSGPTKWYQEIQLSYTASLDNQIDTKDSLLFTSSIWKHMRNGFKHEIPLSFQLRPFKNFSISPSLTYSGVMFTQKILKEWDPAYKDVVLNTVHGAVVNDTIHGLFYGQAVNPSISASFNPQIFGTYDFAEKNPNSRLQQIRHVMKPSVSFGFIPSFAGMSSKMYRQVQIDTIPHYSIYSIYDGNIFPTPSLGSKSGNVSFSLVNIVEAKVFARNDTTGKAKKIKLIDNFSINTAYNIFADSLRWAPVTMQFRTTLMNNVNLSANSSFTLYGVNPENGQAWGKFLWSQEHKLMKLTNFSAGLDFSLSDLLKKKDKNTTNTTNPQNSGTQGTQGSFGMPSQGASIPQNNNAGGTKDAYGYPVFNVPWTLNMNYSLSYVNSFKKPVLSQTLSFNGNISFTKKMSVTYTSGYDFTAKKITMTNIGVTRDLHCWEMNLNWIPNGTMQSWNFTIRVKASVLGDLKYERRKDFHDSY
;
A
#
# COMPACT_ATOMS: atom_id res chain seq x y z
N MET A 1 15.74 16.86 -16.12
CA MET A 1 14.67 16.16 -15.36
C MET A 1 13.36 16.94 -15.27
N PHE A 2 13.40 18.24 -15.01
CA PHE A 2 12.19 19.11 -15.04
C PHE A 2 11.58 19.24 -16.45
N LEU A 3 12.40 19.26 -17.50
CA LEU A 3 11.95 19.37 -18.90
C LEU A 3 11.25 18.09 -19.41
N LEU A 4 11.62 16.90 -18.89
CA LEU A 4 10.98 15.63 -19.24
C LEU A 4 9.63 15.45 -18.56
N LEU A 5 9.41 16.06 -17.38
CA LEU A 5 8.12 16.10 -16.70
C LEU A 5 7.11 17.00 -17.44
N VAL A 6 7.57 18.08 -18.05
CA VAL A 6 6.73 19.01 -18.85
C VAL A 6 6.33 18.36 -20.19
N LEU A 7 7.21 17.57 -20.78
CA LEU A 7 6.92 16.85 -22.04
C LEU A 7 5.91 15.70 -21.85
N CYS A 8 5.85 15.06 -20.68
CA CYS A 8 4.79 14.09 -20.39
C CYS A 8 3.41 14.71 -20.20
N PHE A 9 3.33 15.97 -19.76
CA PHE A 9 2.05 16.67 -19.62
C PHE A 9 1.48 17.18 -20.96
N SER A 10 2.32 17.46 -21.94
CA SER A 10 1.90 17.98 -23.25
C SER A 10 1.38 16.90 -24.22
N LEU A 11 1.61 15.61 -23.94
CA LEU A 11 1.12 14.50 -24.78
C LEU A 11 -0.31 14.05 -24.43
N PHE A 12 -0.93 14.59 -23.39
CA PHE A 12 -2.31 14.24 -22.98
C PHE A 12 -3.35 15.31 -23.32
N SER A 13 -3.00 16.36 -24.07
CA SER A 13 -3.87 17.49 -24.39
C SER A 13 -4.28 17.54 -25.86
N GLN A 14 -4.62 16.43 -26.47
CA GLN A 14 -5.36 16.45 -27.75
C GLN A 14 -6.23 15.22 -27.87
N GLU A 15 -7.52 15.42 -27.70
CA GLU A 15 -8.67 14.93 -28.45
C GLU A 15 -9.94 15.05 -27.61
N GLY A 16 -10.50 16.24 -27.62
CA GLY A 16 -11.89 16.47 -27.26
C GLY A 16 -12.70 16.75 -28.52
N LYS A 17 -13.15 15.72 -29.22
CA LYS A 17 -14.23 15.87 -30.20
C LYS A 17 -15.55 16.00 -29.44
N THR A 18 -16.07 17.19 -29.41
CA THR A 18 -17.46 17.51 -29.11
C THR A 18 -18.35 16.87 -30.15
N ILE A 19 -19.10 15.86 -29.77
CA ILE A 19 -20.26 15.39 -30.52
C ILE A 19 -21.45 16.19 -29.95
N THR A 20 -21.90 17.18 -30.69
CA THR A 20 -23.19 17.84 -30.51
C THR A 20 -24.25 16.97 -31.19
N ASP A 21 -24.92 16.14 -30.39
CA ASP A 21 -26.16 15.53 -30.81
C ASP A 21 -27.29 16.56 -30.72
N THR A 22 -27.68 17.10 -31.85
CA THR A 22 -28.85 17.95 -32.00
C THR A 22 -30.09 17.06 -32.07
N LEU A 23 -30.79 16.94 -30.96
CA LEU A 23 -32.17 16.38 -31.00
C LEU A 23 -33.09 17.42 -31.63
N VAL A 24 -33.50 17.16 -32.82
CA VAL A 24 -34.60 17.87 -33.50
C VAL A 24 -35.91 17.39 -32.91
N ILE A 25 -36.53 18.23 -32.07
CA ILE A 25 -37.93 18.03 -31.68
C ILE A 25 -38.81 18.79 -32.67
N GLN A 26 -39.56 18.05 -33.44
CA GLN A 26 -40.63 18.62 -34.24
C GLN A 26 -41.73 19.15 -33.33
N ASN A 27 -41.94 20.46 -33.39
CA ASN A 27 -43.07 21.12 -32.75
C ASN A 27 -44.28 21.04 -33.65
N ASP A 28 -45.27 20.25 -33.24
CA ASP A 28 -46.63 20.40 -33.72
C ASP A 28 -47.31 21.51 -32.88
N THR A 29 -47.61 22.60 -33.54
CA THR A 29 -48.30 23.75 -32.98
C THR A 29 -49.78 23.49 -32.83
N VAL A 30 -50.23 23.32 -31.62
CA VAL A 30 -51.67 23.50 -31.27
C VAL A 30 -51.82 24.89 -30.62
N LYS A 31 -52.43 25.79 -31.33
CA LYS A 31 -52.82 27.10 -30.78
C LYS A 31 -53.99 26.88 -29.80
N ALA A 32 -53.70 27.13 -28.49
CA ALA A 32 -54.73 27.35 -27.48
C ALA A 32 -54.65 28.79 -27.04
N ASP A 33 -55.69 29.56 -27.29
CA ASP A 33 -55.88 30.87 -26.75
C ASP A 33 -55.91 30.81 -25.21
N THR A 34 -54.85 31.23 -24.59
CA THR A 34 -54.77 31.34 -23.11
C THR A 34 -55.05 32.79 -22.72
N VAL A 35 -56.26 33.03 -22.25
CA VAL A 35 -56.62 34.26 -21.54
C VAL A 35 -55.71 34.39 -20.31
N LEU A 36 -54.78 35.33 -20.38
CA LEU A 36 -53.91 35.69 -19.25
C LEU A 36 -54.78 36.34 -18.15
N LEU A 37 -55.30 35.49 -17.24
CA LEU A 37 -55.76 35.98 -15.94
C LEU A 37 -54.57 36.54 -15.19
N LYS A 38 -54.45 37.88 -15.12
CA LYS A 38 -53.53 38.54 -14.19
C LYS A 38 -53.85 38.07 -12.74
N VAL A 39 -53.03 37.09 -12.25
CA VAL A 39 -53.02 36.75 -10.85
C VAL A 39 -52.60 37.97 -10.09
N ARG A 40 -53.58 38.64 -9.40
CA ARG A 40 -53.26 39.70 -8.46
C ARG A 40 -52.28 39.13 -7.41
N LYS A 41 -51.11 39.73 -7.30
CA LYS A 41 -50.20 39.51 -6.16
C LYS A 41 -51.02 39.68 -4.89
N PRO A 42 -51.00 38.67 -3.98
CA PRO A 42 -51.69 38.81 -2.71
C PRO A 42 -51.16 40.06 -1.97
N ALA A 43 -52.06 40.79 -1.28
CA ALA A 43 -51.67 41.93 -0.49
C ALA A 43 -50.63 41.50 0.55
N ALA A 44 -49.60 42.34 0.76
CA ALA A 44 -48.57 42.09 1.77
C ALA A 44 -49.23 41.87 3.13
N GLY A 45 -49.15 40.61 3.63
CA GLY A 45 -49.72 40.19 4.90
C GLY A 45 -50.95 39.25 4.84
N ALA A 46 -51.37 38.82 3.62
CA ALA A 46 -52.38 37.79 3.50
C ALA A 46 -51.80 36.40 3.79
N ILE A 47 -52.55 35.51 4.49
CA ILE A 47 -52.16 34.10 4.70
C ILE A 47 -52.28 33.38 3.35
N ASN A 48 -51.16 32.97 2.82
CA ASN A 48 -51.01 32.48 1.41
C ASN A 48 -51.38 30.98 1.24
N SER A 49 -51.64 30.26 2.35
CA SER A 49 -51.92 28.81 2.33
C SER A 49 -52.96 28.43 3.38
N LYS A 50 -53.70 27.39 3.11
CA LYS A 50 -54.72 26.86 4.06
C LYS A 50 -53.97 26.23 5.26
N ILE A 51 -54.39 26.65 6.47
CA ILE A 51 -53.92 26.02 7.72
C ILE A 51 -54.77 24.79 7.99
N THR A 52 -54.18 23.64 8.07
CA THR A 52 -54.84 22.41 8.52
C THR A 52 -54.31 22.02 9.90
N TYR A 53 -55.18 21.56 10.76
CA TYR A 53 -54.86 21.22 12.14
C TYR A 53 -55.54 19.94 12.58
N LYS A 54 -54.89 19.16 13.45
CA LYS A 54 -55.40 17.95 14.11
C LYS A 54 -54.96 17.94 15.57
N SER A 55 -55.71 17.29 16.41
CA SER A 55 -55.42 17.05 17.82
C SER A 55 -55.93 15.68 18.21
N ALA A 56 -55.29 14.99 19.14
CA ALA A 56 -55.70 13.65 19.59
C ALA A 56 -56.73 13.69 20.71
N ASP A 57 -56.85 14.79 21.44
CA ASP A 57 -57.81 14.93 22.54
C ASP A 57 -58.93 15.91 22.14
N TYR A 58 -58.80 17.21 22.45
CA TYR A 58 -59.83 18.18 22.11
C TYR A 58 -59.24 19.43 21.42
N ILE A 59 -60.15 20.13 20.71
CA ILE A 59 -59.84 21.41 20.07
C ILE A 59 -60.82 22.42 20.69
N LYS A 60 -60.34 23.32 21.53
CA LYS A 60 -61.08 24.40 22.06
C LYS A 60 -61.04 25.63 21.18
N ARG A 61 -62.14 26.10 20.71
CA ARG A 61 -62.28 27.33 19.92
C ARG A 61 -62.85 28.44 20.74
N ASP A 62 -62.13 29.48 21.05
CA ASP A 62 -62.57 30.68 21.70
C ASP A 62 -62.95 31.72 20.64
N ILE A 63 -64.26 31.88 20.42
CA ILE A 63 -64.75 32.77 19.35
C ILE A 63 -64.56 34.25 19.72
N ILE A 64 -64.67 34.56 21.01
CA ILE A 64 -64.58 35.93 21.51
C ILE A 64 -63.18 36.47 21.37
N ASN A 65 -62.21 35.69 21.83
CA ASN A 65 -60.79 36.07 21.78
C ASN A 65 -60.12 35.60 20.52
N LYS A 66 -60.79 34.93 19.53
CA LYS A 66 -60.34 34.40 18.30
C LYS A 66 -59.11 33.49 18.47
N LYS A 67 -59.14 32.62 19.52
CA LYS A 67 -58.01 31.68 19.78
C LYS A 67 -58.48 30.24 19.55
N PHE A 68 -57.53 29.42 19.05
CA PHE A 68 -57.67 27.99 18.90
C PHE A 68 -56.64 27.31 19.80
N ILE A 69 -57.09 26.39 20.63
CA ILE A 69 -56.24 25.61 21.53
C ILE A 69 -56.37 24.13 21.13
N LEU A 70 -55.29 23.53 20.73
CA LEU A 70 -55.17 22.12 20.38
C LEU A 70 -54.39 21.43 21.50
N VAL A 71 -54.92 20.32 22.03
CA VAL A 71 -54.33 19.61 23.16
C VAL A 71 -54.11 18.16 22.79
N LYS A 72 -52.95 17.64 23.19
CA LYS A 72 -52.44 16.28 23.01
C LYS A 72 -52.19 15.91 21.55
N ASN A 73 -50.91 15.70 21.25
CA ASN A 73 -50.43 15.39 19.91
C ASN A 73 -51.00 16.32 18.83
N ALA A 74 -50.96 17.61 19.11
CA ALA A 74 -51.42 18.62 18.17
C ALA A 74 -50.48 18.72 16.97
N VAL A 75 -51.06 18.76 15.76
CA VAL A 75 -50.36 18.90 14.49
C VAL A 75 -50.95 20.03 13.68
N ILE A 76 -50.11 20.93 13.19
CA ILE A 76 -50.48 22.02 12.28
C ILE A 76 -49.62 21.95 11.04
N ASN A 77 -50.30 22.04 9.89
CA ASN A 77 -49.61 22.16 8.60
C ASN A 77 -50.01 23.51 7.93
N TYR A 78 -49.02 24.24 7.47
CA TYR A 78 -49.17 25.50 6.78
C TYR A 78 -48.13 25.56 5.60
N GLY A 79 -48.59 25.29 4.40
CA GLY A 79 -47.70 25.10 3.26
C GLY A 79 -46.73 23.93 3.50
N ASP A 80 -45.42 24.18 3.37
CA ASP A 80 -44.35 23.19 3.63
C ASP A 80 -43.96 23.08 5.11
N LEU A 81 -44.66 23.84 5.99
CA LEU A 81 -44.39 23.88 7.40
C LEU A 81 -45.29 22.88 8.15
N GLU A 82 -44.71 21.97 8.93
CA GLU A 82 -45.39 21.07 9.84
C GLU A 82 -44.92 21.34 11.28
N ILE A 83 -45.81 21.60 12.19
CA ILE A 83 -45.54 21.77 13.63
C ILE A 83 -46.29 20.72 14.39
N LYS A 84 -45.60 19.94 15.20
CA LYS A 84 -46.14 18.92 16.12
C LYS A 84 -45.79 19.33 17.55
N ALA A 85 -46.73 19.29 18.48
CA ALA A 85 -46.46 19.50 19.90
C ALA A 85 -47.55 18.84 20.77
N ASP A 86 -47.33 18.74 22.08
CA ASP A 86 -48.39 18.32 22.99
C ASP A 86 -49.53 19.35 23.00
N SER A 87 -49.18 20.63 23.06
CA SER A 87 -50.17 21.70 23.06
C SER A 87 -49.80 22.84 22.10
N ILE A 88 -50.77 23.29 21.29
CA ILE A 88 -50.61 24.38 20.37
C ILE A 88 -51.73 25.39 20.53
N ILE A 89 -51.37 26.66 20.69
CA ILE A 89 -52.32 27.77 20.81
C ILE A 89 -52.10 28.69 19.59
N ILE A 90 -53.18 28.94 18.85
CA ILE A 90 -53.18 29.90 17.74
C ILE A 90 -54.00 31.10 18.13
N ASP A 91 -53.41 32.28 18.08
CA ASP A 91 -54.12 33.55 18.29
C ASP A 91 -54.23 34.27 16.91
N MET A 92 -55.45 34.33 16.43
CA MET A 92 -55.75 34.93 15.14
C MET A 92 -55.72 36.46 15.14
N ASN A 93 -55.79 37.12 16.31
CA ASN A 93 -55.69 38.57 16.41
C ASN A 93 -54.23 39.03 16.21
N THR A 94 -53.30 38.26 16.78
CA THR A 94 -51.87 38.59 16.71
C THR A 94 -51.15 37.82 15.64
N ASN A 95 -51.81 36.86 14.97
CA ASN A 95 -51.24 35.92 14.01
C ASN A 95 -50.08 35.08 14.59
N LEU A 96 -50.14 34.79 15.89
CA LEU A 96 -49.16 34.05 16.62
C LEU A 96 -49.59 32.60 16.86
N LEU A 97 -48.67 31.68 16.65
CA LEU A 97 -48.79 30.32 17.11
C LEU A 97 -47.77 30.10 18.25
N PHE A 98 -48.29 29.53 19.35
CA PHE A 98 -47.43 29.12 20.47
C PHE A 98 -47.56 27.62 20.68
N ALA A 99 -46.40 26.90 20.67
CA ALA A 99 -46.34 25.46 20.85
C ALA A 99 -45.44 25.11 22.04
N ILE A 100 -45.95 24.22 22.93
CA ILE A 100 -45.22 23.76 24.11
C ILE A 100 -45.42 22.26 24.30
N GLY A 101 -44.43 21.61 24.95
CA GLY A 101 -44.56 20.27 25.50
C GLY A 101 -45.20 20.29 26.88
N ARG A 102 -45.72 19.15 27.31
CA ARG A 102 -46.30 18.95 28.64
C ARG A 102 -45.25 18.42 29.62
N ARG A 103 -45.14 19.00 30.80
CA ARG A 103 -44.33 18.45 31.89
C ARG A 103 -45.08 17.34 32.61
N ASP A 104 -44.45 16.19 32.76
CA ASP A 104 -44.94 15.10 33.56
C ASP A 104 -44.66 15.32 35.05
N THR A 105 -45.19 14.42 35.92
CA THR A 105 -45.02 14.49 37.39
C THR A 105 -43.56 14.39 37.85
N THR A 106 -42.62 13.92 36.95
CA THR A 106 -41.19 13.85 37.21
C THR A 106 -40.42 15.07 36.69
N GLY A 107 -41.13 16.07 36.11
CA GLY A 107 -40.56 17.27 35.55
C GLY A 107 -40.01 17.11 34.11
N LYS A 108 -40.08 15.92 33.51
CA LYS A 108 -39.65 15.64 32.16
C LYS A 108 -40.68 16.17 31.15
N VAL A 109 -40.23 16.89 30.14
CA VAL A 109 -41.11 17.43 29.09
C VAL A 109 -41.40 16.34 28.06
N GLN A 110 -42.67 15.98 27.91
CA GLN A 110 -43.20 15.07 26.91
C GLN A 110 -43.89 15.85 25.79
N GLY A 111 -43.87 15.30 24.55
CA GLY A 111 -44.52 15.95 23.41
C GLY A 111 -43.88 17.31 23.06
N LYS A 112 -42.53 17.40 23.12
CA LYS A 112 -41.79 18.61 22.74
C LYS A 112 -42.21 19.07 21.36
N PRO A 113 -42.31 20.38 21.12
CA PRO A 113 -42.55 20.90 19.78
C PRO A 113 -41.51 20.44 18.79
N ALA A 114 -41.97 19.84 17.71
CA ALA A 114 -41.15 19.50 16.54
C ALA A 114 -41.60 20.37 15.36
N PHE A 115 -40.68 21.08 14.81
CA PHE A 115 -40.90 22.01 13.71
C PHE A 115 -40.21 21.48 12.46
N LYS A 116 -40.93 21.32 11.37
CA LYS A 116 -40.38 20.83 10.10
C LYS A 116 -40.62 21.85 8.99
N GLU A 117 -39.56 22.27 8.33
CA GLU A 117 -39.59 23.20 7.19
C GLU A 117 -38.56 22.78 6.17
N GLY A 118 -38.95 22.65 4.92
CA GLY A 118 -38.01 22.34 3.82
C GLY A 118 -37.20 21.06 3.97
N GLY A 119 -37.75 20.02 4.63
CA GLY A 119 -37.09 18.72 4.84
C GLY A 119 -36.23 18.60 6.11
N ASN A 120 -36.02 19.69 6.84
CA ASN A 120 -35.32 19.68 8.13
C ASN A 120 -36.33 19.62 9.29
N THR A 121 -36.03 18.80 10.30
CA THR A 121 -36.83 18.68 11.51
C THR A 121 -36.05 19.19 12.71
N PHE A 122 -36.68 20.04 13.53
CA PHE A 122 -36.03 20.65 14.70
C PHE A 122 -36.88 20.38 15.93
N ASP A 123 -36.26 19.88 16.98
CA ASP A 123 -36.92 19.68 18.29
C ASP A 123 -36.58 20.85 19.22
N CYS A 124 -37.58 21.39 19.95
CA CYS A 124 -37.41 22.51 20.86
C CYS A 124 -38.31 22.39 22.09
N ASP A 125 -38.07 23.22 23.09
CA ASP A 125 -38.90 23.22 24.29
C ASP A 125 -40.14 24.13 24.14
N GLU A 126 -39.96 25.29 23.48
CA GLU A 126 -41.02 26.25 23.21
C GLU A 126 -40.84 26.87 21.81
N LEU A 127 -41.92 27.04 21.08
CA LEU A 127 -41.94 27.67 19.77
C LEU A 127 -43.03 28.73 19.73
N THR A 128 -42.65 29.94 19.37
CA THR A 128 -43.56 31.02 18.99
C THR A 128 -43.35 31.38 17.53
N TYR A 129 -44.37 31.22 16.70
CA TYR A 129 -44.26 31.47 15.24
C TYR A 129 -45.31 32.50 14.82
N ASN A 130 -44.90 33.47 13.98
CA ASN A 130 -45.81 34.46 13.43
C ASN A 130 -46.09 34.18 11.95
N PHE A 131 -47.32 33.85 11.61
CA PHE A 131 -47.75 33.50 10.27
C PHE A 131 -47.62 34.65 9.26
N LYS A 132 -47.77 35.91 9.74
CA LYS A 132 -47.75 37.12 8.91
C LYS A 132 -46.33 37.50 8.55
N THR A 133 -45.40 37.45 9.53
CA THR A 133 -44.01 37.88 9.33
C THR A 133 -43.06 36.73 9.04
N ARG A 134 -43.55 35.49 9.10
CA ARG A 134 -42.76 34.25 8.97
C ARG A 134 -41.55 34.19 9.90
N LYS A 135 -41.59 34.87 11.03
CA LYS A 135 -40.54 34.84 12.05
C LYS A 135 -40.92 33.91 13.18
N ALA A 136 -39.93 33.20 13.73
CA ALA A 136 -40.12 32.38 14.91
C ALA A 136 -39.13 32.76 16.01
N LEU A 137 -39.59 32.60 17.26
CA LEU A 137 -38.76 32.60 18.45
C LEU A 137 -38.79 31.22 19.04
N ILE A 138 -37.63 30.55 19.16
CA ILE A 138 -37.53 29.17 19.56
C ILE A 138 -36.61 29.12 20.79
N LYS A 139 -37.02 28.36 21.81
CA LYS A 139 -36.20 28.12 23.00
C LYS A 139 -35.69 26.67 23.03
N ASN A 140 -34.44 26.51 23.41
CA ASN A 140 -33.73 25.22 23.56
C ASN A 140 -33.85 24.32 22.32
N ILE A 141 -33.41 24.80 21.19
CA ILE A 141 -33.40 24.05 19.94
C ILE A 141 -32.15 23.19 19.82
N ILE A 142 -32.33 21.96 19.38
CA ILE A 142 -31.23 21.06 18.93
C ILE A 142 -31.35 20.86 17.44
N THR A 143 -30.34 21.24 16.72
CA THR A 143 -30.33 21.13 15.28
C THR A 143 -29.12 20.30 14.85
N LYS A 144 -29.36 19.29 14.03
CA LYS A 144 -28.26 18.56 13.38
C LYS A 144 -27.81 19.36 12.16
N GLN A 145 -26.55 19.80 12.20
CA GLN A 145 -25.92 20.52 11.12
C GLN A 145 -24.72 19.68 10.62
N ASP A 146 -24.92 18.97 9.49
CA ASP A 146 -23.93 18.06 8.92
C ASP A 146 -23.48 16.97 9.93
N ALA A 147 -22.20 16.92 10.28
CA ALA A 147 -21.65 15.98 11.27
C ALA A 147 -21.73 16.49 12.72
N GLY A 148 -22.23 17.71 12.96
CA GLY A 148 -22.29 18.33 14.28
C GLY A 148 -23.70 18.61 14.77
N LEU A 149 -23.82 18.80 16.07
CA LEU A 149 -25.03 19.19 16.77
C LEU A 149 -24.89 20.65 17.25
N LEU A 150 -25.84 21.47 16.88
CA LEU A 150 -25.96 22.84 17.32
C LEU A 150 -27.07 22.95 18.35
N HIS A 151 -26.75 23.20 19.60
CA HIS A 151 -27.69 23.53 20.66
C HIS A 151 -27.77 25.04 20.80
N SER A 152 -28.96 25.59 20.86
CA SER A 152 -29.18 27.02 21.10
C SER A 152 -30.27 27.26 22.12
N GLN A 153 -29.97 28.07 23.13
CA GLN A 153 -30.95 28.42 24.13
C GLN A 153 -32.02 29.36 23.55
N TYR A 154 -31.61 30.29 22.68
CA TYR A 154 -32.52 31.21 22.01
C TYR A 154 -32.20 31.28 20.53
N THR A 155 -33.20 31.02 19.71
CA THR A 155 -33.09 31.10 18.24
C THR A 155 -34.23 31.97 17.71
N LYS A 156 -33.86 32.96 16.92
CA LYS A 156 -34.79 33.83 16.18
C LYS A 156 -34.65 33.51 14.68
N LEU A 157 -35.65 32.81 14.16
CA LEU A 157 -35.77 32.56 12.71
C LEU A 157 -36.29 33.83 12.05
N LEU A 158 -35.64 34.21 10.93
CA LEU A 158 -35.97 35.36 10.11
C LEU A 158 -36.71 34.95 8.84
N GLU A 159 -37.36 35.90 8.19
CA GLU A 159 -38.14 35.69 6.96
C GLU A 159 -37.30 35.13 5.79
N ASP A 160 -36.00 35.50 5.72
CA ASP A 160 -35.05 34.99 4.75
C ASP A 160 -34.55 33.55 5.02
N GLY A 161 -35.10 32.89 6.02
CA GLY A 161 -34.72 31.54 6.45
C GLY A 161 -33.43 31.48 7.26
N THR A 162 -32.73 32.61 7.48
CA THR A 162 -31.58 32.67 8.37
C THR A 162 -32.00 32.72 9.84
N SER A 163 -31.14 32.24 10.73
CA SER A 163 -31.44 32.21 12.17
C SER A 163 -30.36 32.93 12.97
N ASN A 164 -30.76 33.88 13.82
CA ASN A 164 -29.89 34.44 14.84
C ASN A 164 -30.01 33.60 16.09
N ILE A 165 -28.89 33.11 16.59
CA ILE A 165 -28.78 32.24 17.75
C ILE A 165 -28.00 32.92 18.87
N SER A 166 -28.33 32.58 20.10
CA SER A 166 -27.70 33.11 21.29
C SER A 166 -27.58 32.05 22.38
N LYS A 167 -26.49 32.12 23.16
CA LYS A 167 -26.12 31.13 24.17
C LYS A 167 -26.15 29.71 23.55
N SER A 168 -25.38 29.54 22.53
CA SER A 168 -25.36 28.31 21.72
C SER A 168 -24.09 27.55 21.92
N THR A 169 -24.14 26.24 21.70
CA THR A 169 -22.99 25.34 21.72
C THR A 169 -22.97 24.50 20.45
N TYR A 170 -21.81 24.36 19.86
CA TYR A 170 -21.59 23.48 18.70
C TYR A 170 -20.68 22.33 19.10
N SER A 171 -21.10 21.09 18.88
CA SER A 171 -20.36 19.87 19.18
C SER A 171 -20.61 18.81 18.13
N THR A 172 -19.62 17.93 17.91
CA THR A 172 -19.81 16.68 17.15
C THR A 172 -20.05 15.47 18.07
N CYS A 173 -20.20 15.72 19.37
CA CYS A 173 -20.56 14.72 20.37
C CYS A 173 -22.08 14.65 20.49
N ASP A 174 -22.64 13.44 20.39
CA ASP A 174 -24.07 13.14 20.45
C ASP A 174 -24.56 12.75 21.88
N ALA A 175 -23.69 12.91 22.88
CA ALA A 175 -24.09 12.72 24.28
C ALA A 175 -25.01 13.84 24.76
N ASP A 176 -25.91 13.53 25.67
CA ASP A 176 -26.83 14.51 26.29
C ASP A 176 -26.09 15.71 26.91
N THR A 177 -24.93 15.44 27.53
CA THR A 177 -23.94 16.42 27.96
C THR A 177 -22.68 16.20 27.10
N PRO A 178 -22.41 17.02 26.07
CA PRO A 178 -21.27 16.83 25.18
C PRO A 178 -19.94 16.92 25.93
N HIS A 179 -19.01 15.96 25.72
CA HIS A 179 -17.67 15.97 26.31
C HIS A 179 -16.85 17.18 25.88
N PHE A 180 -17.18 17.76 24.77
CA PHE A 180 -16.58 19.02 24.31
C PHE A 180 -17.56 19.79 23.46
N TYR A 181 -17.43 21.11 23.48
CA TYR A 181 -18.21 21.98 22.61
C TYR A 181 -17.53 23.32 22.42
N ILE A 182 -17.82 23.96 21.30
CA ILE A 182 -17.48 25.36 21.09
C ILE A 182 -18.64 26.19 21.58
N ASN A 183 -18.41 27.04 22.59
CA ASN A 183 -19.39 27.96 23.11
C ASN A 183 -19.50 29.16 22.17
N LEU A 184 -20.73 29.42 21.69
CA LEU A 184 -21.06 30.47 20.73
C LEU A 184 -22.06 31.44 21.39
N PRO A 185 -21.59 32.49 22.03
CA PRO A 185 -22.48 33.43 22.72
C PRO A 185 -23.50 34.08 21.76
N ARG A 186 -23.09 34.43 20.55
CA ARG A 186 -23.97 34.94 19.48
C ARG A 186 -23.47 34.42 18.15
N ALA A 187 -24.38 33.89 17.31
CA ALA A 187 -24.05 33.50 15.94
C ALA A 187 -25.25 33.68 15.00
N ARG A 188 -24.98 33.70 13.71
CA ARG A 188 -25.97 33.66 12.64
C ARG A 188 -25.79 32.44 11.79
N VAL A 189 -26.82 31.65 11.63
CA VAL A 189 -26.86 30.44 10.84
C VAL A 189 -27.48 30.74 9.48
N TYR A 190 -26.75 30.40 8.42
CA TYR A 190 -27.21 30.41 7.04
C TYR A 190 -27.45 28.95 6.64
N PRO A 191 -28.70 28.46 6.57
CA PRO A 191 -28.98 27.04 6.35
C PRO A 191 -28.31 26.48 5.11
N GLY A 192 -27.64 25.33 5.22
CA GLY A 192 -26.94 24.66 4.14
C GLY A 192 -25.70 25.40 3.59
N LYS A 193 -25.28 26.53 4.21
CA LYS A 193 -24.13 27.32 3.76
C LYS A 193 -23.05 27.47 4.83
N LYS A 194 -23.39 28.14 5.94
CA LYS A 194 -22.37 28.52 6.93
C LYS A 194 -23.00 28.98 8.26
N ILE A 195 -22.21 28.88 9.33
CA ILE A 195 -22.48 29.55 10.61
C ILE A 195 -21.42 30.63 10.82
N VAL A 196 -21.84 31.84 11.09
CA VAL A 196 -20.94 32.95 11.42
C VAL A 196 -21.13 33.28 12.90
N SER A 197 -20.09 33.16 13.72
CA SER A 197 -20.15 33.43 15.14
C SER A 197 -19.29 34.65 15.52
N GLY A 198 -19.70 35.34 16.60
CA GLY A 198 -18.83 36.22 17.36
C GLY A 198 -17.76 35.45 18.15
N PRO A 199 -17.07 36.10 19.09
CA PRO A 199 -16.06 35.47 19.92
C PRO A 199 -16.62 34.23 20.60
N GLY A 200 -15.87 33.14 20.57
CA GLY A 200 -16.23 31.86 21.19
C GLY A 200 -15.03 31.23 21.86
N ASN A 201 -15.25 30.24 22.71
CA ASN A 201 -14.21 29.47 23.36
C ASN A 201 -14.51 27.98 23.31
N LEU A 202 -13.45 27.16 23.29
CA LEU A 202 -13.57 25.71 23.39
C LEU A 202 -13.71 25.31 24.86
N VAL A 203 -14.70 24.46 25.13
CA VAL A 203 -14.95 23.87 26.46
C VAL A 203 -14.80 22.35 26.34
N VAL A 204 -14.02 21.74 27.25
CA VAL A 204 -13.78 20.28 27.31
C VAL A 204 -14.13 19.82 28.71
N GLU A 205 -15.01 18.82 28.83
CA GLU A 205 -15.51 18.32 30.13
C GLU A 205 -16.01 19.45 31.07
N GLY A 206 -16.67 20.46 30.51
CA GLY A 206 -17.16 21.62 31.25
C GLY A 206 -16.12 22.69 31.61
N ILE A 207 -14.81 22.44 31.33
CA ILE A 207 -13.72 23.36 31.61
C ILE A 207 -13.45 24.22 30.39
N PRO A 208 -13.59 25.56 30.46
CA PRO A 208 -13.26 26.43 29.34
C PRO A 208 -11.74 26.49 29.17
N LEU A 209 -11.28 26.17 27.97
CA LEU A 209 -9.89 26.30 27.60
C LEU A 209 -9.55 27.75 27.25
N PRO A 210 -8.29 28.19 27.45
CA PRO A 210 -7.83 29.55 27.13
C PRO A 210 -7.72 29.82 25.61
N LEU A 211 -8.31 28.98 24.79
CA LEU A 211 -8.38 29.12 23.35
C LEU A 211 -9.61 29.93 22.97
N ILE A 212 -9.43 31.22 22.75
CA ILE A 212 -10.47 32.14 22.29
C ILE A 212 -10.40 32.24 20.78
N ILE A 213 -11.52 31.92 20.12
CA ILE A 213 -11.72 32.15 18.70
C ILE A 213 -12.34 33.53 18.53
N PRO A 214 -11.66 34.56 17.99
CA PRO A 214 -12.17 35.93 17.95
C PRO A 214 -13.48 36.05 17.16
N PHE A 215 -13.60 35.27 16.08
CA PHE A 215 -14.83 35.05 15.32
C PHE A 215 -14.75 33.68 14.66
N GLY A 216 -15.86 33.00 14.55
CA GLY A 216 -15.94 31.69 13.93
C GLY A 216 -16.66 31.73 12.59
N PHE A 217 -16.11 31.13 11.60
CA PHE A 217 -16.74 30.87 10.33
C PHE A 217 -16.76 29.35 10.14
N PHE A 218 -17.91 28.73 10.38
CA PHE A 218 -18.08 27.29 10.24
C PHE A 218 -18.84 27.04 8.93
N PRO A 219 -18.17 26.67 7.83
CA PRO A 219 -18.85 26.28 6.61
C PRO A 219 -19.62 24.98 6.87
N ILE A 220 -20.89 24.97 6.56
CA ILE A 220 -21.66 23.75 6.50
C ILE A 220 -21.27 23.09 5.18
N GLN A 221 -20.54 21.98 5.27
CA GLN A 221 -19.95 21.36 4.09
C GLN A 221 -21.03 20.69 3.24
N THR A 222 -21.48 21.38 2.21
CA THR A 222 -22.14 20.76 1.06
C THR A 222 -21.13 20.20 0.05
N LYS A 223 -19.88 20.60 0.14
CA LYS A 223 -18.76 20.15 -0.72
C LYS A 223 -17.82 19.25 0.07
N ARG A 224 -17.26 18.23 -0.60
CA ARG A 224 -16.37 17.23 -0.03
C ARG A 224 -15.07 17.78 0.56
N ALA A 225 -14.60 18.93 0.12
CA ALA A 225 -13.41 19.60 0.63
C ALA A 225 -13.55 21.12 0.57
N ALA A 226 -12.98 21.83 1.55
CA ALA A 226 -12.91 23.29 1.60
C ALA A 226 -11.48 23.72 1.90
N SER A 227 -11.02 24.79 1.24
CA SER A 227 -9.72 25.41 1.52
C SER A 227 -9.70 26.04 2.90
N GLY A 228 -8.57 25.97 3.60
CA GLY A 228 -8.45 26.49 4.95
C GLY A 228 -7.03 26.50 5.50
N LEU A 229 -6.86 27.19 6.62
CA LEU A 229 -5.60 27.30 7.36
C LEU A 229 -5.33 25.99 8.14
N ILE A 230 -4.11 25.50 8.07
CA ILE A 230 -3.61 24.40 8.90
C ILE A 230 -2.90 25.01 10.11
N ILE A 231 -3.44 24.78 11.30
CA ILE A 231 -2.91 25.32 12.54
C ILE A 231 -1.59 24.62 12.88
N PRO A 232 -0.48 25.36 13.13
CA PRO A 232 0.79 24.74 13.49
C PRO A 232 0.71 24.10 14.86
N ARG A 233 1.51 23.03 15.04
CA ARG A 233 1.71 22.37 16.33
C ARG A 233 2.89 22.99 17.05
N TYR A 234 2.72 23.26 18.32
CA TYR A 234 3.82 23.62 19.20
C TYR A 234 4.58 22.37 19.65
N GLY A 235 5.89 22.45 19.69
CA GLY A 235 6.78 21.39 20.16
C GLY A 235 8.07 21.93 20.68
N GLU A 236 8.83 21.08 21.36
CA GLU A 236 10.17 21.36 21.84
C GLU A 236 11.06 20.16 21.52
N GLU A 237 12.24 20.40 20.98
CA GLU A 237 13.24 19.42 20.64
C GLU A 237 14.57 19.79 21.26
N ARG A 238 15.31 18.77 21.71
CA ARG A 238 16.60 18.99 22.38
C ARG A 238 17.62 19.72 21.50
N ILE A 239 17.71 19.36 20.22
CA ILE A 239 18.73 19.89 19.30
C ILE A 239 18.27 21.21 18.67
N ARG A 240 16.99 21.32 18.30
CA ARG A 240 16.45 22.44 17.53
C ARG A 240 15.68 23.44 18.39
N GLY A 241 15.41 23.13 19.66
CA GLY A 241 14.69 23.99 20.60
C GLY A 241 13.19 24.04 20.34
N PHE A 242 12.54 25.11 20.75
CA PHE A 242 11.12 25.33 20.52
C PHE A 242 10.78 25.34 19.03
N SER A 243 9.62 24.82 18.70
CA SER A 243 9.20 24.69 17.31
C SER A 243 7.72 24.94 17.11
N LEU A 244 7.39 25.47 15.94
CA LEU A 244 6.04 25.47 15.36
C LEU A 244 6.10 24.62 14.10
N THR A 245 5.44 23.46 14.14
CA THR A 245 5.54 22.47 13.07
C THR A 245 4.24 22.29 12.33
N ASP A 246 4.33 21.94 11.01
CA ASP A 246 3.22 21.62 10.13
C ASP A 246 2.11 22.69 10.01
N GLY A 247 2.43 23.96 10.25
CA GLY A 247 1.53 25.06 9.96
C GLY A 247 1.48 25.36 8.48
N GLY A 248 0.31 25.76 7.94
CA GLY A 248 0.23 26.05 6.53
C GLY A 248 -1.17 26.32 6.01
N TYR A 249 -1.39 25.99 4.73
CA TYR A 249 -2.66 26.18 4.08
C TYR A 249 -3.02 25.00 3.18
N TYR A 250 -4.28 24.58 3.28
CA TYR A 250 -4.89 23.55 2.43
C TYR A 250 -5.69 24.22 1.31
N PHE A 251 -5.37 23.90 0.07
CA PHE A 251 -6.06 24.36 -1.12
C PHE A 251 -6.94 23.24 -1.67
N ALA A 252 -8.24 23.36 -1.59
CA ALA A 252 -9.19 22.51 -2.28
C ALA A 252 -9.35 22.99 -3.72
N ILE A 253 -8.43 22.57 -4.61
CA ILE A 253 -8.36 23.09 -5.98
C ILE A 253 -9.52 22.53 -6.83
N SER A 254 -9.78 21.22 -6.72
CA SER A 254 -10.87 20.55 -7.45
C SER A 254 -11.32 19.28 -6.71
N ASP A 255 -12.39 18.65 -7.21
CA ASP A 255 -12.87 17.37 -6.67
C ASP A 255 -11.88 16.21 -6.89
N TYR A 256 -10.86 16.43 -7.71
CA TYR A 256 -9.88 15.39 -8.11
C TYR A 256 -8.46 15.66 -7.60
N PHE A 257 -8.17 16.86 -7.16
CA PHE A 257 -6.83 17.33 -6.85
C PHE A 257 -6.86 18.36 -5.73
N ASP A 258 -6.05 18.17 -4.71
CA ASP A 258 -5.81 19.14 -3.64
C ASP A 258 -4.34 19.54 -3.54
N LEU A 259 -4.03 20.53 -2.72
CA LEU A 259 -2.65 20.93 -2.41
C LEU A 259 -2.57 21.40 -0.96
N GLN A 260 -1.61 20.85 -0.23
CA GLN A 260 -1.25 21.30 1.11
C GLN A 260 0.15 21.88 1.07
N VAL A 261 0.30 23.11 1.52
CA VAL A 261 1.62 23.73 1.71
C VAL A 261 1.82 23.95 3.20
N LYS A 262 2.82 23.29 3.76
CA LYS A 262 3.12 23.30 5.21
C LYS A 262 4.54 23.80 5.46
N GLY A 263 4.73 24.48 6.59
CA GLY A 263 6.01 24.92 7.05
C GLY A 263 6.24 24.54 8.52
N SER A 264 7.48 24.28 8.86
CA SER A 264 7.93 24.11 10.24
C SER A 264 9.13 24.99 10.49
N ILE A 265 9.16 25.66 11.63
CA ILE A 265 10.24 26.56 12.07
C ILE A 265 10.69 26.18 13.46
N TYR A 266 11.97 26.35 13.71
CA TYR A 266 12.63 25.97 14.95
C TYR A 266 13.44 27.13 15.52
N ALA A 267 13.58 27.17 16.85
CA ALA A 267 14.26 28.26 17.55
C ALA A 267 15.72 28.45 17.14
N ASN A 268 16.42 27.37 16.74
CA ASN A 268 17.81 27.46 16.25
C ASN A 268 17.95 27.99 14.81
N GLY A 269 16.86 28.40 14.15
CA GLY A 269 16.85 28.86 12.77
C GLY A 269 16.69 27.77 11.71
N SER A 270 16.54 26.49 12.09
CA SER A 270 16.16 25.43 11.16
C SER A 270 14.73 25.61 10.66
N TRP A 271 14.47 25.17 9.43
CA TRP A 271 13.12 25.19 8.89
C TRP A 271 12.88 24.08 7.87
N ILE A 272 11.63 23.67 7.72
CA ILE A 272 11.18 22.65 6.77
C ILE A 272 9.97 23.21 6.01
N GLY A 273 10.01 23.14 4.71
CA GLY A 273 8.86 23.41 3.83
C GLY A 273 8.40 22.11 3.16
N THR A 274 7.10 21.87 3.16
CA THR A 274 6.49 20.68 2.54
C THR A 274 5.32 21.05 1.66
N ALA A 275 5.32 20.60 0.42
CA ALA A 275 4.19 20.66 -0.49
C ALA A 275 3.70 19.24 -0.74
N GLN A 276 2.42 18.98 -0.47
CA GLN A 276 1.79 17.68 -0.62
C GLN A 276 0.48 17.82 -1.40
N THR A 277 0.22 16.90 -2.30
CA THR A 277 -1.01 16.84 -3.07
C THR A 277 -1.51 15.41 -3.13
N ASP A 278 -2.81 15.22 -2.92
CA ASP A 278 -3.50 13.97 -3.16
C ASP A 278 -4.40 14.15 -4.39
N TYR A 279 -4.39 13.16 -5.27
CA TYR A 279 -5.20 13.22 -6.48
C TYR A 279 -5.88 11.89 -6.74
N ARG A 280 -7.16 11.96 -7.14
CA ARG A 280 -7.96 10.78 -7.38
C ARG A 280 -9.06 11.06 -8.40
N ARG A 281 -9.15 10.21 -9.42
CA ARG A 281 -10.29 10.15 -10.33
C ARG A 281 -10.76 8.70 -10.43
N LEU A 282 -12.00 8.44 -10.01
CA LEU A 282 -12.58 7.10 -10.00
C LEU A 282 -12.48 6.46 -11.39
N TYR A 283 -12.08 5.19 -11.43
CA TYR A 283 -11.86 4.38 -12.64
C TYR A 283 -10.80 4.91 -13.60
N LYS A 284 -10.00 5.90 -13.21
CA LYS A 284 -8.90 6.42 -14.04
C LYS A 284 -7.55 6.34 -13.34
N TYR A 285 -7.38 7.03 -12.22
CA TYR A 285 -6.11 7.03 -11.49
C TYR A 285 -6.29 7.49 -10.05
N ASN A 286 -5.29 7.14 -9.23
CA ASN A 286 -5.11 7.68 -7.89
C ASN A 286 -3.62 7.80 -7.57
N GLY A 287 -3.30 8.67 -6.64
CA GLY A 287 -1.95 8.82 -6.16
C GLY A 287 -1.76 10.01 -5.24
N ASN A 288 -0.54 10.20 -4.84
CA ASN A 288 -0.09 11.35 -4.05
C ASN A 288 1.29 11.79 -4.50
N PHE A 289 1.60 13.04 -4.25
CA PHE A 289 2.91 13.62 -4.44
C PHE A 289 3.26 14.45 -3.22
N SER A 290 4.47 14.32 -2.73
CA SER A 290 5.00 15.09 -1.60
C SER A 290 6.44 15.48 -1.86
N PHE A 291 6.72 16.76 -1.71
CA PHE A 291 8.06 17.31 -1.77
C PHE A 291 8.34 18.06 -0.48
N SER A 292 9.43 17.73 0.18
CA SER A 292 9.89 18.40 1.39
C SER A 292 11.32 18.88 1.20
N TYR A 293 11.57 20.10 1.65
CA TYR A 293 12.91 20.68 1.70
C TYR A 293 13.18 21.19 3.10
N ALA A 294 14.32 20.83 3.65
CA ALA A 294 14.73 21.15 5.00
C ALA A 294 16.09 21.84 5.02
N ASN A 295 16.19 22.92 5.77
CA ASN A 295 17.45 23.53 6.17
C ASN A 295 17.68 23.25 7.66
N ASN A 296 18.65 22.39 7.95
CA ASN A 296 18.96 21.95 9.31
C ASN A 296 20.23 22.65 9.80
N ILE A 297 20.13 23.23 10.97
CA ILE A 297 21.25 23.86 11.70
C ILE A 297 21.44 23.08 12.97
N ALA A 298 22.68 22.69 13.29
CA ALA A 298 23.06 22.07 14.56
C ALA A 298 24.27 22.80 15.13
N GLY A 299 24.40 22.81 16.48
CA GLY A 299 25.43 23.53 17.16
C GLY A 299 25.21 25.06 17.23
N HIS A 300 26.22 25.76 17.70
CA HIS A 300 26.13 27.21 17.90
C HIS A 300 27.00 27.94 16.88
N PHE A 301 26.44 28.98 16.29
CA PHE A 301 27.17 29.78 15.30
C PHE A 301 28.49 30.32 15.87
N GLY A 302 29.57 30.08 15.14
CA GLY A 302 30.94 30.46 15.55
C GLY A 302 31.71 29.45 16.39
N LEU A 303 31.10 28.31 16.78
CA LEU A 303 31.75 27.21 17.45
C LEU A 303 32.04 26.04 16.49
N SER A 304 32.94 25.17 16.89
CA SER A 304 33.34 23.98 16.07
C SER A 304 32.24 22.93 15.89
N ASP A 305 31.18 22.98 16.67
CA ASP A 305 30.00 22.12 16.58
C ASP A 305 28.96 22.63 15.59
N TYR A 306 29.14 23.84 15.02
CA TYR A 306 28.22 24.40 14.05
C TYR A 306 28.22 23.63 12.75
N SER A 307 27.06 23.16 12.35
CA SER A 307 26.86 22.54 11.03
C SER A 307 25.55 22.99 10.41
N LYS A 308 25.55 23.18 9.09
CA LYS A 308 24.38 23.54 8.31
C LYS A 308 24.23 22.56 7.16
N SER A 309 23.08 21.93 7.03
CA SER A 309 22.80 20.97 5.97
C SER A 309 21.45 21.24 5.31
N ASN A 310 21.44 21.17 3.98
CA ASN A 310 20.23 21.25 3.18
C ASN A 310 19.85 19.84 2.73
N ASN A 311 18.63 19.47 3.02
CA ASN A 311 18.13 18.14 2.74
C ASN A 311 16.78 18.19 2.03
N TYR A 312 16.52 17.25 1.12
CA TYR A 312 15.26 17.16 0.42
C TYR A 312 14.71 15.73 0.47
N ARG A 313 13.40 15.61 0.34
CA ARG A 313 12.69 14.34 0.14
C ARG A 313 11.60 14.52 -0.91
N LEU A 314 11.55 13.60 -1.86
CA LEU A 314 10.54 13.51 -2.90
C LEU A 314 9.86 12.16 -2.81
N SER A 315 8.55 12.16 -2.67
CA SER A 315 7.73 10.96 -2.74
C SER A 315 6.62 11.17 -3.76
N TRP A 316 6.47 10.23 -4.70
CA TRP A 316 5.42 10.28 -5.70
C TRP A 316 4.88 8.88 -5.97
N ILE A 317 3.60 8.71 -5.74
CA ILE A 317 2.87 7.49 -6.05
C ILE A 317 1.80 7.83 -7.08
N PHE A 318 1.79 7.10 -8.17
CA PHE A 318 0.76 7.18 -9.20
C PHE A 318 0.34 5.77 -9.61
N ASN A 319 -0.96 5.49 -9.54
CA ASN A 319 -1.52 4.23 -9.98
C ASN A 319 -2.65 4.48 -10.98
N GLN A 320 -2.47 3.99 -12.19
CA GLN A 320 -3.54 3.97 -13.19
C GLN A 320 -4.50 2.82 -12.89
N ASP A 321 -5.81 3.09 -12.91
CA ASP A 321 -6.83 2.06 -12.73
C ASP A 321 -6.85 1.15 -13.99
N PRO A 322 -6.80 -0.20 -13.84
CA PRO A 322 -6.86 -1.12 -14.98
C PRO A 322 -8.10 -0.94 -15.85
N LYS A 323 -9.19 -0.41 -15.29
CA LYS A 323 -10.42 -0.13 -16.06
C LYS A 323 -10.28 1.05 -17.01
N SER A 324 -9.32 1.95 -16.78
CA SER A 324 -9.13 3.13 -17.65
C SER A 324 -8.51 2.77 -18.99
N SER A 325 -7.65 1.76 -19.03
CA SER A 325 -7.06 1.22 -20.25
C SER A 325 -6.59 -0.21 -20.00
N PRO A 326 -7.30 -1.22 -20.51
CA PRO A 326 -6.91 -2.62 -20.33
C PRO A 326 -5.56 -2.97 -20.97
N SER A 327 -5.21 -2.29 -22.06
CA SER A 327 -4.01 -2.57 -22.87
C SER A 327 -2.79 -1.73 -22.49
N SER A 328 -2.93 -0.73 -21.61
CA SER A 328 -1.79 0.08 -21.17
C SER A 328 -1.88 0.37 -19.69
N ARG A 329 -0.71 0.38 -19.03
CA ARG A 329 -0.62 0.67 -17.59
C ARG A 329 0.55 1.59 -17.32
N PHE A 330 0.29 2.69 -16.63
CA PHE A 330 1.30 3.57 -16.08
C PHE A 330 1.28 3.51 -14.56
N THR A 331 2.44 3.33 -13.95
CA THR A 331 2.61 3.34 -12.49
C THR A 331 3.88 4.09 -12.13
N ALA A 332 3.82 4.86 -11.06
CA ALA A 332 4.98 5.51 -10.49
C ALA A 332 5.02 5.29 -8.98
N SER A 333 6.19 4.92 -8.46
CA SER A 333 6.49 4.82 -7.05
C SER A 333 7.88 5.40 -6.84
N VAL A 334 7.95 6.69 -6.56
CA VAL A 334 9.21 7.43 -6.39
C VAL A 334 9.41 7.72 -4.92
N ASN A 335 10.57 7.38 -4.39
CA ASN A 335 11.00 7.69 -3.04
C ASN A 335 12.50 8.03 -3.07
N MET A 336 12.78 9.31 -3.18
CA MET A 336 14.14 9.86 -3.27
C MET A 336 14.35 10.86 -2.14
N SER A 337 15.53 10.86 -1.56
CA SER A 337 15.92 11.90 -0.61
C SER A 337 17.43 12.07 -0.59
N SER A 338 17.88 13.21 -0.07
CA SER A 338 19.27 13.32 0.37
C SER A 338 19.55 12.35 1.50
N SER A 339 20.77 11.82 1.59
CA SER A 339 21.14 10.76 2.55
C SER A 339 20.94 11.14 4.01
N GLY A 340 21.02 12.42 4.36
CA GLY A 340 20.81 12.92 5.72
C GLY A 340 19.36 13.34 6.04
N TYR A 341 18.43 13.31 5.09
CA TYR A 341 17.08 13.84 5.32
C TYR A 341 16.37 13.14 6.47
N ASP A 342 16.36 11.80 6.44
CA ASP A 342 15.63 11.04 7.45
C ASP A 342 16.26 11.08 8.82
N GLN A 343 17.59 11.06 8.86
CA GLN A 343 18.32 11.15 10.12
C GLN A 343 18.01 12.44 10.85
N ASN A 344 17.82 13.54 10.10
CA ASN A 344 17.63 14.87 10.68
C ASN A 344 16.16 15.24 10.87
N ASN A 345 15.23 14.69 10.04
CA ASN A 345 13.87 15.22 9.94
C ASN A 345 12.77 14.18 10.11
N SER A 346 13.08 12.88 10.07
CA SER A 346 12.06 11.85 10.25
C SER A 346 12.00 11.39 11.70
N TYR A 347 10.78 11.30 12.23
CA TYR A 347 10.48 10.70 13.52
C TYR A 347 10.01 9.25 13.39
N ASN A 348 9.99 8.72 12.16
CA ASN A 348 9.59 7.35 11.90
C ASN A 348 10.82 6.44 11.99
N VAL A 349 10.80 5.52 12.94
CA VAL A 349 11.88 4.55 13.16
C VAL A 349 12.21 3.76 11.88
N ASN A 350 11.22 3.41 11.05
CA ASN A 350 11.46 2.70 9.81
C ASN A 350 12.33 3.50 8.81
N ASP A 351 12.18 4.81 8.77
CA ASP A 351 12.99 5.65 7.90
C ASP A 351 14.47 5.62 8.32
N HIS A 352 14.76 5.49 9.62
CA HIS A 352 16.12 5.40 10.15
C HIS A 352 16.79 4.05 9.93
N ILE A 353 16.03 2.96 9.97
CA ILE A 353 16.57 1.61 9.73
C ILE A 353 16.62 1.25 8.24
N THR A 354 15.92 1.99 7.39
CA THR A 354 15.92 1.78 5.94
C THR A 354 17.25 2.20 5.35
N THR A 355 18.02 1.23 4.88
CA THR A 355 19.34 1.46 4.26
C THR A 355 19.26 1.61 2.74
N GLN A 356 18.20 1.10 2.12
CA GLN A 356 17.99 1.14 0.67
C GLN A 356 16.66 1.79 0.34
N ARG A 357 16.69 2.73 -0.60
CA ARG A 357 15.52 3.36 -1.18
C ARG A 357 15.42 2.99 -2.64
N GLN A 358 14.21 2.69 -3.06
CA GLN A 358 13.94 2.30 -4.44
C GLN A 358 12.84 3.19 -5.00
N SER A 359 13.02 3.57 -6.27
CA SER A 359 12.00 4.29 -7.03
C SER A 359 11.84 3.61 -8.37
N SER A 360 10.62 3.51 -8.84
CA SER A 360 10.34 3.02 -10.18
C SER A 360 9.18 3.80 -10.80
N VAL A 361 9.36 4.18 -12.06
CA VAL A 361 8.31 4.71 -12.92
C VAL A 361 8.22 3.76 -14.09
N SER A 362 7.06 3.20 -14.37
CA SER A 362 6.92 2.22 -15.43
C SER A 362 5.67 2.47 -16.27
N TYR A 363 5.84 2.29 -17.56
CA TYR A 363 4.78 2.26 -18.56
C TYR A 363 4.83 0.93 -19.29
N SER A 364 3.73 0.22 -19.35
CA SER A 364 3.60 -1.01 -20.13
C SER A 364 2.45 -0.90 -21.11
N LYS A 365 2.64 -1.44 -22.30
CA LYS A 365 1.66 -1.51 -23.38
C LYS A 365 1.63 -2.90 -23.95
N SER A 366 0.47 -3.52 -23.99
CA SER A 366 0.19 -4.72 -24.76
C SER A 366 -0.78 -4.37 -25.88
N TRP A 367 -0.59 -4.94 -27.05
CA TRP A 367 -1.51 -4.75 -28.16
C TRP A 367 -2.45 -5.95 -28.24
N ASP A 368 -3.70 -5.71 -27.94
CA ASP A 368 -4.73 -6.75 -27.89
C ASP A 368 -4.82 -7.52 -29.22
N GLY A 369 -4.91 -8.84 -29.15
CA GLY A 369 -4.95 -9.70 -30.34
C GLY A 369 -3.60 -9.89 -31.04
N THR A 370 -2.53 -9.26 -30.55
CA THR A 370 -1.16 -9.40 -31.07
C THR A 370 -0.21 -9.92 -30.00
N PRO A 371 0.91 -10.53 -30.38
CA PRO A 371 1.90 -11.02 -29.40
C PRO A 371 2.86 -9.93 -28.89
N PHE A 372 2.61 -8.65 -29.17
CA PHE A 372 3.55 -7.58 -28.87
C PHE A 372 3.30 -6.96 -27.50
N ASN A 373 4.40 -6.76 -26.76
CA ASN A 373 4.42 -6.09 -25.47
C ASN A 373 5.61 -5.12 -25.42
N LEU A 374 5.36 -3.92 -24.89
CA LEU A 374 6.38 -2.91 -24.62
C LEU A 374 6.34 -2.55 -23.14
N SER A 375 7.48 -2.49 -22.52
CA SER A 375 7.65 -1.98 -21.16
C SER A 375 8.78 -0.96 -21.16
N ILE A 376 8.51 0.22 -20.63
CA ILE A 376 9.52 1.28 -20.44
C ILE A 376 9.51 1.61 -18.97
N SER A 377 10.68 1.66 -18.35
CA SER A 377 10.81 1.99 -16.93
C SER A 377 12.00 2.91 -16.67
N ALA A 378 11.89 3.66 -15.60
CA ALA A 378 12.99 4.40 -14.99
C ALA A 378 13.08 3.92 -13.54
N ASN A 379 14.25 3.42 -13.14
CA ASN A 379 14.48 2.89 -11.80
C ASN A 379 15.60 3.70 -11.11
N HIS A 380 15.45 3.87 -9.82
CA HIS A 380 16.45 4.50 -8.98
C HIS A 380 16.60 3.65 -7.71
N MET A 381 17.82 3.33 -7.34
CA MET A 381 18.17 2.64 -6.12
C MET A 381 19.28 3.41 -5.40
N GLN A 382 19.02 3.80 -4.17
CA GLN A 382 19.95 4.56 -3.33
C GLN A 382 20.28 3.78 -2.07
N ASN A 383 21.57 3.65 -1.76
CA ASN A 383 22.03 3.16 -0.47
C ASN A 383 22.40 4.37 0.40
N VAL A 384 21.60 4.59 1.45
CA VAL A 384 21.72 5.76 2.33
C VAL A 384 23.02 5.76 3.12
N LYS A 385 23.56 4.58 3.49
CA LYS A 385 24.81 4.47 4.25
C LYS A 385 26.04 4.74 3.40
N THR A 386 26.14 4.09 2.23
CA THR A 386 27.28 4.24 1.34
C THR A 386 27.17 5.45 0.42
N LYS A 387 25.98 6.11 0.41
CA LYS A 387 25.64 7.23 -0.46
C LYS A 387 25.73 6.91 -1.96
N ASN A 388 25.72 5.64 -2.32
CA ASN A 388 25.74 5.21 -3.72
C ASN A 388 24.32 5.24 -4.29
N ILE A 389 24.23 5.70 -5.53
CA ILE A 389 22.98 5.78 -6.30
C ILE A 389 23.17 5.06 -7.62
N LEU A 390 22.25 4.16 -7.92
CA LEU A 390 22.11 3.48 -9.18
C LEU A 390 20.83 3.96 -9.88
N ILE A 391 20.94 4.44 -11.10
CA ILE A 391 19.82 4.92 -11.90
C ILE A 391 19.82 4.19 -13.24
N ASP A 392 18.69 3.54 -13.57
CA ASP A 392 18.43 3.00 -14.91
C ASP A 392 17.40 3.92 -15.59
N LEU A 393 17.80 4.63 -16.64
CA LEU A 393 16.95 5.64 -17.30
C LEU A 393 17.36 5.93 -18.75
N PRO A 394 16.53 5.62 -19.75
CA PRO A 394 15.42 4.70 -19.71
C PRO A 394 15.87 3.24 -19.75
N LYS A 395 15.08 2.37 -19.19
CA LYS A 395 15.14 0.93 -19.40
C LYS A 395 13.90 0.53 -20.20
N ALA A 396 14.08 0.08 -21.43
CA ALA A 396 12.99 -0.31 -22.32
C ALA A 396 13.12 -1.79 -22.69
N SER A 397 12.00 -2.50 -22.70
CA SER A 397 11.92 -3.88 -23.15
C SER A 397 10.76 -4.03 -24.11
N PHE A 398 11.05 -4.50 -25.30
CA PHE A 398 10.05 -4.89 -26.30
C PHE A 398 10.09 -6.40 -26.46
N SER A 399 8.94 -7.06 -26.43
CA SER A 399 8.85 -8.49 -26.64
C SER A 399 7.72 -8.84 -27.61
N MET A 400 8.02 -9.76 -28.50
CA MET A 400 7.04 -10.49 -29.27
C MET A 400 6.91 -11.87 -28.65
N GLY A 401 5.72 -12.17 -28.11
CA GLY A 401 5.39 -13.48 -27.59
C GLY A 401 5.55 -14.57 -28.64
N ARG A 402 5.51 -15.82 -28.22
CA ARG A 402 5.69 -16.97 -29.11
C ARG A 402 4.68 -16.98 -30.23
N ILE A 403 5.15 -17.06 -31.46
CA ILE A 403 4.35 -17.30 -32.64
C ILE A 403 4.74 -18.63 -33.26
N TYR A 404 3.80 -19.24 -33.96
CA TYR A 404 3.99 -20.48 -34.70
C TYR A 404 3.84 -20.18 -36.18
N PRO A 405 4.93 -19.76 -36.88
CA PRO A 405 4.83 -19.25 -38.26
C PRO A 405 4.25 -20.25 -39.24
N PHE A 406 4.47 -21.55 -39.00
CA PHE A 406 4.06 -22.63 -39.90
C PHE A 406 2.79 -23.35 -39.45
N LYS A 407 2.07 -22.87 -38.41
CA LYS A 407 0.83 -23.46 -37.94
C LYS A 407 -0.34 -22.93 -38.75
N SER A 408 -0.98 -23.82 -39.50
CA SER A 408 -2.22 -23.48 -40.24
C SER A 408 -3.36 -23.21 -39.25
N LYS A 409 -4.15 -22.16 -39.52
CA LYS A 409 -5.35 -21.83 -38.74
C LYS A 409 -6.45 -22.91 -38.80
N ASN A 410 -6.49 -23.71 -39.88
CA ASN A 410 -7.53 -24.69 -40.16
C ASN A 410 -7.01 -26.15 -40.16
N SER A 411 -5.99 -26.46 -39.42
CA SER A 411 -5.39 -27.80 -39.36
C SER A 411 -6.28 -28.74 -38.55
N SER A 412 -7.01 -29.66 -39.21
CA SER A 412 -7.64 -30.83 -38.60
C SER A 412 -6.69 -32.01 -38.77
N GLY A 413 -6.13 -32.53 -37.64
CA GLY A 413 -5.23 -33.68 -37.64
C GLY A 413 -4.03 -33.49 -36.68
N PRO A 414 -3.19 -34.56 -36.55
CA PRO A 414 -2.00 -34.47 -35.70
C PRO A 414 -1.03 -33.39 -36.21
N THR A 415 -0.52 -32.55 -35.32
CA THR A 415 0.41 -31.48 -35.65
C THR A 415 1.71 -32.04 -36.18
N LYS A 416 2.17 -31.55 -37.32
CA LYS A 416 3.44 -31.92 -37.93
C LYS A 416 4.56 -31.18 -37.19
N TRP A 417 5.77 -31.75 -37.12
CA TRP A 417 6.90 -31.21 -36.35
C TRP A 417 7.25 -29.74 -36.70
N TYR A 418 7.13 -29.36 -37.98
CA TYR A 418 7.42 -27.99 -38.40
C TYR A 418 6.35 -26.98 -37.99
N GLN A 419 5.15 -27.42 -37.68
CA GLN A 419 4.06 -26.57 -37.15
C GLN A 419 4.28 -26.21 -35.70
N GLU A 420 5.17 -26.92 -35.00
CA GLU A 420 5.55 -26.64 -33.62
C GLU A 420 6.80 -25.74 -33.54
N ILE A 421 7.32 -25.26 -34.69
CA ILE A 421 8.40 -24.28 -34.70
C ILE A 421 7.90 -22.98 -34.08
N GLN A 422 8.58 -22.55 -33.04
CA GLN A 422 8.28 -21.38 -32.25
C GLN A 422 9.32 -20.31 -32.52
N LEU A 423 8.85 -19.10 -32.78
CA LEU A 423 9.68 -17.91 -32.92
C LEU A 423 9.21 -16.89 -31.90
N SER A 424 10.13 -16.26 -31.19
CA SER A 424 9.86 -15.09 -30.37
C SER A 424 10.97 -14.05 -30.57
N TYR A 425 10.71 -12.84 -30.12
CA TYR A 425 11.70 -11.76 -30.21
C TYR A 425 11.69 -10.98 -28.90
N THR A 426 12.86 -10.67 -28.39
CA THR A 426 13.04 -9.76 -27.26
C THR A 426 14.10 -8.73 -27.58
N ALA A 427 13.81 -7.48 -27.26
CA ALA A 427 14.78 -6.39 -27.33
C ALA A 427 14.78 -5.64 -26.00
N SER A 428 15.96 -5.29 -25.52
CA SER A 428 16.15 -4.55 -24.26
C SER A 428 17.13 -3.42 -24.50
N LEU A 429 16.74 -2.22 -24.14
CA LEU A 429 17.57 -1.03 -24.04
C LEU A 429 17.73 -0.71 -22.57
N ASP A 430 18.95 -0.52 -22.12
CA ASP A 430 19.23 -0.15 -20.75
C ASP A 430 20.32 0.93 -20.71
N ASN A 431 20.06 1.98 -19.92
CA ASN A 431 21.02 3.03 -19.65
C ASN A 431 21.17 3.14 -18.15
N GLN A 432 22.36 2.88 -17.64
CA GLN A 432 22.63 2.81 -16.21
C GLN A 432 23.69 3.81 -15.82
N ILE A 433 23.44 4.48 -14.71
CA ILE A 433 24.36 5.42 -14.09
C ILE A 433 24.61 4.93 -12.66
N ASP A 434 25.88 4.73 -12.32
CA ASP A 434 26.33 4.42 -10.97
C ASP A 434 27.14 5.61 -10.44
N THR A 435 26.65 6.26 -9.38
CA THR A 435 27.22 7.51 -8.88
C THR A 435 27.00 7.66 -7.38
N LYS A 436 27.55 8.73 -6.80
CA LYS A 436 27.27 9.13 -5.43
C LYS A 436 26.22 10.23 -5.37
N ASP A 437 25.52 10.31 -4.25
CA ASP A 437 24.51 11.33 -3.92
C ASP A 437 24.99 12.77 -4.23
N SER A 438 26.23 13.10 -3.85
CA SER A 438 26.85 14.42 -4.08
C SER A 438 27.07 14.78 -5.54
N LEU A 439 27.13 13.81 -6.43
CA LEU A 439 27.41 13.98 -7.85
C LEU A 439 26.16 13.94 -8.73
N LEU A 440 24.99 13.68 -8.15
CA LEU A 440 23.74 13.42 -8.89
C LEU A 440 23.34 14.55 -9.87
N PHE A 441 23.65 15.79 -9.54
CA PHE A 441 23.29 16.95 -10.36
C PHE A 441 24.48 17.62 -11.04
N THR A 442 25.62 16.92 -11.13
CA THR A 442 26.81 17.42 -11.81
C THR A 442 26.90 16.91 -13.24
N SER A 443 27.58 17.63 -14.13
CA SER A 443 27.79 17.20 -15.52
C SER A 443 28.62 15.94 -15.63
N SER A 444 29.40 15.59 -14.60
CA SER A 444 30.22 14.38 -14.59
C SER A 444 29.41 13.08 -14.62
N ILE A 445 28.13 13.14 -14.27
CA ILE A 445 27.22 11.98 -14.26
C ILE A 445 27.13 11.31 -15.64
N TRP A 446 27.16 12.08 -16.71
CA TRP A 446 27.06 11.58 -18.07
C TRP A 446 28.29 10.81 -18.53
N LYS A 447 29.46 11.06 -17.93
CA LYS A 447 30.71 10.36 -18.24
C LYS A 447 30.73 8.92 -17.72
N HIS A 448 29.91 8.63 -16.70
CA HIS A 448 29.83 7.31 -16.07
C HIS A 448 28.60 6.52 -16.53
N MET A 449 27.90 7.01 -17.55
CA MET A 449 26.71 6.34 -18.05
C MET A 449 27.10 5.15 -18.94
N ARG A 450 26.60 3.98 -18.57
CA ARG A 450 26.74 2.74 -19.35
C ARG A 450 25.48 2.53 -20.17
N ASN A 451 25.59 2.46 -21.47
CA ASN A 451 24.48 2.28 -22.39
C ASN A 451 24.61 0.96 -23.11
N GLY A 452 23.49 0.31 -23.35
CA GLY A 452 23.46 -0.92 -24.10
C GLY A 452 22.11 -1.21 -24.72
N PHE A 453 22.14 -1.85 -25.86
CA PHE A 453 20.98 -2.44 -26.50
C PHE A 453 21.28 -3.91 -26.78
N LYS A 454 20.34 -4.79 -26.39
CA LYS A 454 20.43 -6.21 -26.61
C LYS A 454 19.15 -6.70 -27.28
N HIS A 455 19.29 -7.58 -28.28
CA HIS A 455 18.13 -8.25 -28.85
C HIS A 455 18.40 -9.74 -29.04
N GLU A 456 17.36 -10.54 -28.93
CA GLU A 456 17.42 -11.99 -29.03
C GLU A 456 16.25 -12.53 -29.87
N ILE A 457 16.59 -13.49 -30.74
CA ILE A 457 15.65 -14.19 -31.60
C ILE A 457 15.82 -15.69 -31.34
N PRO A 458 15.13 -16.25 -30.32
CA PRO A 458 15.13 -17.69 -30.12
C PRO A 458 14.17 -18.37 -31.12
N LEU A 459 14.70 -19.32 -31.86
CA LEU A 459 13.98 -20.26 -32.70
C LEU A 459 14.05 -21.63 -32.03
N SER A 460 12.95 -22.25 -31.72
CA SER A 460 12.90 -23.54 -31.07
C SER A 460 11.72 -24.39 -31.55
N PHE A 461 11.84 -25.70 -31.46
CA PHE A 461 10.72 -26.59 -31.65
C PHE A 461 10.82 -27.77 -30.69
N GLN A 462 9.72 -28.46 -30.43
CA GLN A 462 9.67 -29.55 -29.50
C GLN A 462 9.22 -30.81 -30.19
N LEU A 463 10.02 -31.86 -30.07
CA LEU A 463 9.69 -33.20 -30.50
C LEU A 463 9.29 -34.05 -29.30
N ARG A 464 8.24 -34.83 -29.42
CA ARG A 464 7.79 -35.79 -28.40
C ARG A 464 7.71 -37.20 -28.99
N PRO A 465 8.87 -37.87 -29.15
CA PRO A 465 8.90 -39.22 -29.79
C PRO A 465 8.04 -40.24 -29.04
N PHE A 466 7.95 -40.11 -27.71
CA PHE A 466 7.12 -40.97 -26.87
C PHE A 466 6.67 -40.23 -25.60
N LYS A 467 5.74 -40.82 -24.88
CA LYS A 467 5.16 -40.24 -23.67
C LYS A 467 6.26 -39.91 -22.64
N ASN A 468 6.17 -38.71 -22.05
CA ASN A 468 7.09 -38.19 -21.02
C ASN A 468 8.52 -37.89 -21.49
N PHE A 469 8.84 -38.05 -22.78
CA PHE A 469 10.12 -37.69 -23.32
C PHE A 469 9.98 -36.57 -24.36
N SER A 470 10.82 -35.56 -24.25
CA SER A 470 10.85 -34.43 -25.19
C SER A 470 12.27 -34.06 -25.56
N ILE A 471 12.47 -33.71 -26.82
CA ILE A 471 13.68 -33.16 -27.37
C ILE A 471 13.35 -31.77 -27.88
N SER A 472 14.12 -30.79 -27.46
CA SER A 472 13.90 -29.37 -27.82
C SER A 472 15.19 -28.77 -28.37
N PRO A 473 15.44 -28.87 -29.67
CA PRO A 473 16.48 -28.10 -30.31
C PRO A 473 16.09 -26.61 -30.32
N SER A 474 17.08 -25.76 -30.13
CA SER A 474 16.92 -24.32 -30.22
C SER A 474 18.12 -23.66 -30.85
N LEU A 475 17.90 -22.57 -31.57
CA LEU A 475 18.89 -21.70 -32.15
C LEU A 475 18.59 -20.29 -31.69
N THR A 476 19.42 -19.68 -30.89
CA THR A 476 19.22 -18.32 -30.39
C THR A 476 20.22 -17.39 -31.06
N TYR A 477 19.72 -16.49 -31.88
CA TYR A 477 20.52 -15.34 -32.34
C TYR A 477 20.44 -14.24 -31.27
N SER A 478 21.59 -13.72 -30.86
CA SER A 478 21.72 -12.60 -29.94
C SER A 478 22.63 -11.53 -30.50
N GLY A 479 22.13 -10.28 -30.51
CA GLY A 479 22.92 -9.10 -30.87
C GLY A 479 23.01 -8.17 -29.68
N VAL A 480 24.14 -7.56 -29.48
CA VAL A 480 24.42 -6.53 -28.47
C VAL A 480 25.08 -5.32 -29.13
N MET A 481 24.67 -4.14 -28.67
CA MET A 481 25.19 -2.88 -29.14
C MET A 481 25.55 -2.01 -27.93
N PHE A 482 26.76 -1.46 -27.96
CA PHE A 482 27.29 -0.64 -26.87
C PHE A 482 27.88 0.65 -27.40
N THR A 483 27.93 1.67 -26.55
CA THR A 483 28.56 2.96 -26.89
C THR A 483 30.03 3.03 -26.52
N GLN A 484 30.58 1.96 -25.96
CA GLN A 484 32.01 1.88 -25.62
C GLN A 484 32.50 0.45 -25.69
N LYS A 485 33.82 0.30 -25.93
CA LYS A 485 34.56 -0.94 -25.80
C LYS A 485 35.86 -0.68 -25.04
N ILE A 486 36.40 -1.73 -24.42
CA ILE A 486 37.63 -1.66 -23.64
C ILE A 486 38.71 -2.47 -24.36
N LEU A 487 39.87 -1.86 -24.55
CA LEU A 487 41.09 -2.56 -24.93
C LEU A 487 41.96 -2.66 -23.69
N LYS A 488 42.41 -3.89 -23.39
CA LYS A 488 43.30 -4.16 -22.26
C LYS A 488 44.70 -4.42 -22.83
N GLU A 489 45.68 -3.76 -22.26
CA GLU A 489 47.07 -3.87 -22.63
C GLU A 489 47.94 -4.05 -21.39
N TRP A 490 49.01 -4.84 -21.48
CA TRP A 490 49.94 -5.02 -20.37
C TRP A 490 50.99 -3.92 -20.41
N ASP A 491 51.03 -3.12 -19.36
CA ASP A 491 52.08 -2.12 -19.16
C ASP A 491 53.08 -2.61 -18.09
N PRO A 492 54.30 -2.97 -18.45
CA PRO A 492 55.31 -3.43 -17.48
C PRO A 492 55.81 -2.34 -16.55
N ALA A 493 55.66 -1.07 -16.94
CA ALA A 493 56.13 0.10 -16.21
C ALA A 493 55.00 0.95 -15.59
N TYR A 494 53.87 0.36 -15.35
CA TYR A 494 52.69 1.07 -14.76
C TYR A 494 53.07 1.68 -13.42
N LYS A 495 52.84 3.00 -13.29
CA LYS A 495 53.05 3.73 -12.04
C LYS A 495 51.72 3.89 -11.29
N ASP A 496 51.63 3.21 -10.17
CA ASP A 496 50.48 3.41 -9.25
C ASP A 496 50.58 4.77 -8.59
N VAL A 497 49.60 5.65 -8.84
CA VAL A 497 49.56 7.01 -8.32
C VAL A 497 49.31 7.05 -6.80
N VAL A 498 48.62 6.05 -6.27
CA VAL A 498 48.24 5.98 -4.83
C VAL A 498 49.38 5.42 -4.01
N LEU A 499 50.03 4.34 -4.51
CA LEU A 499 51.09 3.65 -3.79
C LEU A 499 52.48 4.20 -4.13
N ASN A 500 52.56 5.07 -5.15
CA ASN A 500 53.80 5.62 -5.70
C ASN A 500 54.89 4.53 -6.05
N THR A 501 54.43 3.36 -6.49
CA THR A 501 55.23 2.22 -6.87
C THR A 501 55.10 1.95 -8.36
N VAL A 502 56.18 1.45 -8.98
CA VAL A 502 56.17 0.99 -10.36
C VAL A 502 56.06 -0.52 -10.37
N HIS A 503 55.03 -1.06 -11.01
CA HIS A 503 54.83 -2.51 -11.17
C HIS A 503 54.10 -2.77 -12.47
N GLY A 504 54.19 -3.98 -13.01
CA GLY A 504 53.44 -4.35 -14.20
C GLY A 504 51.94 -4.43 -13.88
N ALA A 505 51.09 -3.83 -14.70
CA ALA A 505 49.64 -3.89 -14.57
C ALA A 505 48.93 -3.94 -15.91
N VAL A 506 47.71 -4.46 -15.92
CA VAL A 506 46.84 -4.39 -17.09
C VAL A 506 46.13 -3.04 -17.12
N VAL A 507 46.42 -2.25 -18.13
CA VAL A 507 45.78 -0.93 -18.34
C VAL A 507 44.57 -1.09 -19.27
N ASN A 508 43.49 -0.38 -18.96
CA ASN A 508 42.27 -0.37 -19.75
C ASN A 508 42.18 0.93 -20.55
N ASP A 509 42.13 0.82 -21.85
CA ASP A 509 41.82 1.94 -22.76
C ASP A 509 40.34 1.84 -23.17
N THR A 510 39.56 2.89 -22.91
CA THR A 510 38.14 2.94 -23.21
C THR A 510 37.91 3.74 -24.49
N ILE A 511 37.48 3.07 -25.52
CA ILE A 511 37.17 3.67 -26.83
C ILE A 511 35.68 3.90 -26.92
N HIS A 512 35.27 5.15 -27.11
CA HIS A 512 33.89 5.55 -27.33
C HIS A 512 33.47 5.46 -28.79
N GLY A 513 32.27 5.03 -29.06
CA GLY A 513 31.69 4.85 -30.38
C GLY A 513 30.52 3.86 -30.34
N LEU A 514 29.92 3.61 -31.49
CA LEU A 514 28.85 2.61 -31.58
C LEU A 514 29.43 1.28 -32.05
N PHE A 515 29.36 0.27 -31.19
CA PHE A 515 29.91 -1.05 -31.44
C PHE A 515 28.84 -2.11 -31.39
N TYR A 516 28.81 -2.99 -32.39
CA TYR A 516 27.87 -4.08 -32.50
C TYR A 516 28.56 -5.43 -32.41
N GLY A 517 28.05 -6.29 -31.53
CA GLY A 517 28.51 -7.67 -31.41
C GLY A 517 27.33 -8.63 -31.60
N GLN A 518 27.60 -9.79 -32.17
CA GLN A 518 26.55 -10.78 -32.42
C GLN A 518 27.04 -12.20 -32.17
N ALA A 519 26.14 -13.08 -31.79
CA ALA A 519 26.42 -14.50 -31.61
C ALA A 519 25.21 -15.34 -32.01
N VAL A 520 25.48 -16.56 -32.41
CA VAL A 520 24.48 -17.59 -32.64
C VAL A 520 24.78 -18.74 -31.70
N ASN A 521 23.81 -19.07 -30.86
CA ASN A 521 23.95 -20.11 -29.85
C ASN A 521 22.98 -21.26 -30.17
N PRO A 522 23.46 -22.31 -30.85
CA PRO A 522 22.68 -23.54 -31.00
C PRO A 522 22.66 -24.29 -29.66
N SER A 523 21.54 -24.88 -29.32
CA SER A 523 21.43 -25.78 -28.16
C SER A 523 20.44 -26.88 -28.43
N ILE A 524 20.64 -28.01 -27.79
CA ILE A 524 19.68 -29.11 -27.80
C ILE A 524 19.44 -29.56 -26.37
N SER A 525 18.20 -29.69 -25.99
CA SER A 525 17.82 -30.26 -24.71
C SER A 525 16.92 -31.47 -24.91
N ALA A 526 17.15 -32.48 -24.09
CA ALA A 526 16.30 -33.65 -24.00
C ALA A 526 15.84 -33.81 -22.56
N SER A 527 14.59 -34.12 -22.34
CA SER A 527 14.07 -34.33 -20.99
C SER A 527 13.13 -35.53 -20.93
N PHE A 528 13.26 -36.27 -19.83
CA PHE A 528 12.41 -37.41 -19.52
C PHE A 528 11.78 -37.18 -18.16
N ASN A 529 10.46 -37.02 -18.12
CA ASN A 529 9.69 -36.57 -16.93
C ASN A 529 8.54 -37.53 -16.64
N PRO A 530 8.78 -38.78 -16.25
CA PRO A 530 7.72 -39.70 -15.90
C PRO A 530 7.03 -39.29 -14.58
N GLN A 531 5.81 -39.72 -14.41
CA GLN A 531 5.09 -39.56 -13.18
C GLN A 531 4.73 -40.97 -12.67
N ILE A 532 5.25 -41.30 -11.49
CA ILE A 532 5.04 -42.59 -10.81
C ILE A 532 4.17 -42.29 -9.59
N PHE A 533 3.19 -43.11 -9.35
CA PHE A 533 2.37 -43.00 -8.17
C PHE A 533 2.07 -44.36 -7.59
N GLY A 534 2.18 -44.43 -6.27
CA GLY A 534 1.78 -45.57 -5.47
C GLY A 534 0.65 -45.19 -4.55
N THR A 535 -0.28 -46.05 -4.35
CA THR A 535 -1.37 -45.89 -3.39
C THR A 535 -1.35 -47.04 -2.41
N TYR A 536 -1.48 -46.73 -1.14
CA TYR A 536 -1.70 -47.69 -0.10
C TYR A 536 -3.08 -47.46 0.49
N ASP A 537 -3.94 -48.49 0.40
CA ASP A 537 -5.32 -48.42 0.81
C ASP A 537 -5.49 -49.09 2.19
N PHE A 538 -5.82 -48.29 3.19
CA PHE A 538 -6.08 -48.72 4.53
C PHE A 538 -7.53 -49.20 4.68
N ALA A 539 -8.43 -48.74 3.81
CA ALA A 539 -9.84 -49.14 3.85
C ALA A 539 -10.04 -50.61 3.49
N GLU A 540 -9.16 -51.22 2.68
CA GLU A 540 -9.19 -52.64 2.41
C GLU A 540 -9.01 -53.49 3.66
N LYS A 541 -8.15 -53.06 4.60
CA LYS A 541 -7.86 -53.79 5.86
C LYS A 541 -8.83 -53.43 6.98
N ASN A 542 -9.29 -52.16 7.01
CA ASN A 542 -10.24 -51.67 8.01
C ASN A 542 -11.11 -50.59 7.40
N PRO A 543 -12.35 -50.88 6.94
CA PRO A 543 -13.26 -49.93 6.34
C PRO A 543 -13.61 -48.74 7.23
N ASN A 544 -13.54 -48.91 8.55
CA ASN A 544 -13.82 -47.87 9.53
C ASN A 544 -12.58 -47.01 9.89
N SER A 545 -11.44 -47.30 9.27
CA SER A 545 -10.23 -46.51 9.52
C SER A 545 -10.45 -45.06 9.12
N ARG A 546 -10.06 -44.13 9.99
CA ARG A 546 -10.10 -42.71 9.71
C ARG A 546 -9.18 -42.31 8.54
N LEU A 547 -8.03 -42.94 8.42
CA LEU A 547 -7.11 -42.83 7.30
C LEU A 547 -7.51 -43.89 6.26
N GLN A 548 -8.06 -43.45 5.15
CA GLN A 548 -8.55 -44.34 4.11
C GLN A 548 -7.44 -44.77 3.14
N GLN A 549 -6.67 -43.81 2.66
CA GLN A 549 -5.68 -44.03 1.62
C GLN A 549 -4.53 -43.06 1.75
N ILE A 550 -3.30 -43.53 1.51
CA ILE A 550 -2.13 -42.67 1.25
C ILE A 550 -1.74 -42.81 -0.21
N ARG A 551 -1.52 -41.71 -0.87
CA ARG A 551 -1.03 -41.62 -2.24
C ARG A 551 0.32 -40.93 -2.26
N HIS A 552 1.36 -41.61 -2.71
CA HIS A 552 2.67 -41.01 -2.99
C HIS A 552 2.79 -40.80 -4.49
N VAL A 553 3.08 -39.55 -4.90
CA VAL A 553 3.34 -39.17 -6.28
C VAL A 553 4.81 -38.80 -6.38
N MET A 554 5.54 -39.54 -7.17
CA MET A 554 6.96 -39.33 -7.45
C MET A 554 7.12 -38.87 -8.89
N LYS A 555 7.80 -37.75 -9.10
CA LYS A 555 8.08 -37.18 -10.41
C LYS A 555 9.61 -37.09 -10.60
N PRO A 556 10.26 -38.16 -10.98
CA PRO A 556 11.65 -38.12 -11.40
C PRO A 556 11.75 -37.35 -12.72
N SER A 557 12.76 -36.52 -12.85
CA SER A 557 13.08 -35.78 -14.07
C SER A 557 14.56 -35.89 -14.34
N VAL A 558 14.90 -36.33 -15.52
CA VAL A 558 16.28 -36.30 -16.03
C VAL A 558 16.26 -35.43 -17.27
N SER A 559 17.09 -34.41 -17.30
CA SER A 559 17.23 -33.53 -18.46
C SER A 559 18.68 -33.42 -18.85
N PHE A 560 18.94 -33.49 -20.13
CA PHE A 560 20.23 -33.29 -20.77
C PHE A 560 20.18 -32.02 -21.61
N GLY A 561 21.07 -31.07 -21.36
CA GLY A 561 21.26 -29.89 -22.16
C GLY A 561 22.66 -29.86 -22.76
N PHE A 562 22.76 -29.62 -24.05
CA PHE A 562 24.00 -29.56 -24.76
C PHE A 562 24.08 -28.27 -25.58
N ILE A 563 25.19 -27.57 -25.43
CA ILE A 563 25.55 -26.39 -26.22
C ILE A 563 26.88 -26.74 -26.90
N PRO A 564 26.91 -26.89 -28.21
CA PRO A 564 28.15 -27.15 -28.94
C PRO A 564 29.05 -25.91 -28.92
N SER A 565 30.35 -26.09 -29.10
CA SER A 565 31.27 -24.99 -29.32
C SER A 565 31.00 -24.37 -30.68
N PHE A 566 30.55 -23.12 -30.68
CA PHE A 566 30.25 -22.37 -31.89
C PHE A 566 30.74 -20.91 -31.75
N ALA A 567 32.07 -20.75 -31.88
CA ALA A 567 32.74 -19.47 -31.61
C ALA A 567 32.80 -18.52 -32.82
N GLY A 568 32.27 -18.90 -33.99
CA GLY A 568 32.48 -18.19 -35.24
C GLY A 568 32.20 -16.69 -35.25
N MET A 569 31.01 -16.29 -34.80
CA MET A 569 30.63 -14.87 -34.73
C MET A 569 31.07 -14.18 -33.43
N SER A 570 31.06 -14.91 -32.33
CA SER A 570 31.39 -14.35 -31.01
C SER A 570 32.88 -14.13 -30.80
N SER A 571 33.75 -14.82 -31.54
CA SER A 571 35.21 -14.70 -31.42
C SER A 571 35.70 -13.26 -31.60
N LYS A 572 35.06 -12.47 -32.45
CA LYS A 572 35.41 -11.06 -32.70
C LYS A 572 35.20 -10.15 -31.47
N MET A 573 34.46 -10.59 -30.50
CA MET A 573 34.19 -9.85 -29.25
C MET A 573 35.21 -10.14 -28.15
N TYR A 574 36.16 -11.06 -28.40
CA TYR A 574 37.11 -11.49 -27.39
C TYR A 574 38.55 -11.29 -27.87
N ARG A 575 39.41 -10.93 -26.93
CA ARG A 575 40.85 -10.74 -27.13
C ARG A 575 41.61 -11.39 -25.99
N GLN A 576 42.90 -11.56 -26.21
CA GLN A 576 43.84 -12.01 -25.18
C GLN A 576 44.69 -10.83 -24.70
N VAL A 577 44.97 -10.79 -23.41
CA VAL A 577 45.88 -9.84 -22.78
C VAL A 577 46.83 -10.58 -21.85
N GLN A 578 48.07 -10.17 -21.83
CA GLN A 578 49.04 -10.64 -20.84
C GLN A 578 48.66 -10.07 -19.47
N ILE A 579 48.73 -10.86 -18.42
CA ILE A 579 48.27 -10.48 -17.07
C ILE A 579 49.38 -10.50 -16.02
N ASP A 580 50.55 -10.97 -16.37
CA ASP A 580 51.72 -11.12 -15.45
C ASP A 580 52.99 -10.83 -16.17
N THR A 581 54.06 -10.59 -15.43
CA THR A 581 55.44 -10.44 -15.92
C THR A 581 55.93 -11.68 -16.65
N ILE A 582 55.54 -12.86 -16.24
CA ILE A 582 55.67 -14.10 -17.02
C ILE A 582 54.49 -14.13 -18.00
N PRO A 583 54.69 -14.43 -19.30
CA PRO A 583 53.66 -14.29 -20.32
C PRO A 583 52.50 -15.30 -20.12
N HIS A 584 51.65 -15.03 -19.12
CA HIS A 584 50.35 -15.64 -18.96
C HIS A 584 49.29 -14.78 -19.64
N TYR A 585 48.49 -15.38 -20.49
CA TYR A 585 47.45 -14.71 -21.24
C TYR A 585 46.06 -15.04 -20.69
N SER A 586 45.23 -14.03 -20.51
CA SER A 586 43.81 -14.17 -20.15
C SER A 586 42.94 -13.71 -21.31
N ILE A 587 41.84 -14.42 -21.56
CA ILE A 587 40.83 -14.05 -22.54
C ILE A 587 39.85 -13.10 -21.89
N TYR A 588 39.63 -11.95 -22.49
CA TYR A 588 38.66 -10.98 -22.03
C TYR A 588 37.72 -10.55 -23.15
N SER A 589 36.54 -10.08 -22.82
CA SER A 589 35.63 -9.48 -23.78
C SER A 589 35.96 -7.99 -23.95
N ILE A 590 36.00 -7.51 -25.21
CA ILE A 590 36.16 -6.08 -25.50
C ILE A 590 34.98 -5.26 -24.96
N TYR A 591 33.90 -5.90 -24.54
CA TYR A 591 32.70 -5.29 -23.96
C TYR A 591 32.59 -5.50 -22.44
N ASP A 592 33.70 -5.91 -21.79
CA ASP A 592 33.72 -6.02 -20.32
C ASP A 592 33.29 -4.71 -19.65
N GLY A 593 32.57 -4.81 -18.56
CA GLY A 593 32.08 -3.65 -17.80
C GLY A 593 30.85 -2.92 -18.39
N ASN A 594 30.37 -3.33 -19.57
CA ASN A 594 29.13 -2.81 -20.12
C ASN A 594 27.90 -3.41 -19.41
N ILE A 595 26.75 -2.83 -19.65
CA ILE A 595 25.50 -3.15 -18.91
C ILE A 595 24.95 -4.55 -19.21
N PHE A 596 25.11 -5.03 -20.44
CA PHE A 596 24.75 -6.40 -20.81
C PHE A 596 25.99 -7.28 -20.89
N PRO A 597 25.88 -8.54 -20.44
CA PRO A 597 26.97 -9.48 -20.62
C PRO A 597 27.21 -9.73 -22.12
N THR A 598 28.47 -9.82 -22.51
CA THR A 598 28.85 -10.20 -23.86
C THR A 598 28.32 -11.61 -24.14
N PRO A 599 27.74 -11.87 -25.32
CA PRO A 599 27.38 -13.22 -25.72
C PRO A 599 28.58 -14.15 -25.59
N SER A 600 28.44 -15.32 -24.99
CA SER A 600 29.54 -16.21 -24.66
C SER A 600 30.37 -16.59 -25.89
N LEU A 601 31.65 -16.91 -25.68
CA LEU A 601 32.55 -17.37 -26.73
C LEU A 601 32.12 -18.71 -27.38
N GLY A 602 30.99 -19.28 -26.89
CA GLY A 602 30.48 -20.54 -27.40
C GLY A 602 31.29 -21.73 -26.89
N SER A 603 31.75 -21.71 -25.66
CA SER A 603 32.37 -22.87 -25.04
C SER A 603 31.39 -24.05 -25.00
N LYS A 604 31.90 -25.22 -25.31
CA LYS A 604 31.16 -26.46 -25.25
C LYS A 604 30.63 -26.69 -23.82
N SER A 605 29.32 -26.85 -23.67
CA SER A 605 28.68 -27.10 -22.37
C SER A 605 27.72 -28.24 -22.50
N GLY A 606 27.71 -29.11 -21.51
CA GLY A 606 26.75 -30.23 -21.42
C GLY A 606 26.40 -30.53 -19.98
N ASN A 607 25.16 -30.36 -19.65
CA ASN A 607 24.64 -30.56 -18.30
C ASN A 607 23.57 -31.66 -18.29
N VAL A 608 23.76 -32.65 -17.41
CA VAL A 608 22.70 -33.61 -17.05
C VAL A 608 22.13 -33.17 -15.72
N SER A 609 20.88 -32.77 -15.71
CA SER A 609 20.20 -32.37 -14.48
C SER A 609 19.27 -33.46 -14.01
N PHE A 610 19.31 -33.71 -12.71
CA PHE A 610 18.49 -34.69 -12.01
C PHE A 610 17.58 -33.96 -11.04
N SER A 611 16.28 -34.20 -11.13
CA SER A 611 15.30 -33.69 -10.19
C SER A 611 14.33 -34.79 -9.78
N LEU A 612 14.07 -34.88 -8.49
CA LEU A 612 13.11 -35.83 -7.93
C LEU A 612 12.14 -35.06 -7.06
N VAL A 613 10.88 -34.95 -7.48
CA VAL A 613 9.82 -34.29 -6.72
C VAL A 613 8.89 -35.33 -6.13
N ASN A 614 8.66 -35.25 -4.83
CA ASN A 614 7.79 -36.14 -4.09
C ASN A 614 6.62 -35.34 -3.48
N ILE A 615 5.42 -35.88 -3.66
CA ILE A 615 4.17 -35.32 -3.08
C ILE A 615 3.48 -36.46 -2.36
N VAL A 616 3.08 -36.26 -1.11
CA VAL A 616 2.35 -37.27 -0.33
C VAL A 616 0.99 -36.72 0.07
N GLU A 617 -0.05 -37.42 -0.33
CA GLU A 617 -1.44 -37.07 -0.09
C GLU A 617 -2.13 -38.16 0.69
N ALA A 618 -3.09 -37.81 1.54
CA ALA A 618 -3.92 -38.78 2.28
C ALA A 618 -5.40 -38.45 2.08
N LYS A 619 -6.22 -39.51 2.01
CA LYS A 619 -7.67 -39.40 2.15
C LYS A 619 -8.06 -39.76 3.58
N VAL A 620 -8.76 -38.83 4.26
CA VAL A 620 -9.18 -39.02 5.64
C VAL A 620 -10.66 -38.70 5.80
N PHE A 621 -11.36 -39.44 6.66
CA PHE A 621 -12.70 -39.06 7.09
C PHE A 621 -12.62 -37.99 8.16
N ALA A 622 -13.44 -36.95 8.02
CA ALA A 622 -13.57 -35.94 9.05
C ALA A 622 -14.29 -36.50 10.27
N ARG A 623 -13.85 -36.12 11.47
CA ARG A 623 -14.32 -36.70 12.76
C ARG A 623 -15.82 -36.59 13.00
N ASN A 624 -16.52 -35.64 12.32
CA ASN A 624 -17.94 -35.33 12.47
C ASN A 624 -18.67 -35.19 11.13
N ASP A 625 -18.18 -35.89 10.08
CA ASP A 625 -18.82 -35.78 8.76
C ASP A 625 -19.78 -36.98 8.58
N THR A 626 -21.06 -36.67 8.71
CA THR A 626 -22.16 -37.63 8.45
C THR A 626 -22.37 -37.88 6.95
N THR A 627 -21.67 -37.16 6.07
CA THR A 627 -21.83 -37.33 4.61
C THR A 627 -21.03 -38.46 4.00
N GLY A 628 -20.17 -39.15 4.80
CA GLY A 628 -19.36 -40.26 4.35
C GLY A 628 -18.32 -39.91 3.25
N LYS A 629 -18.04 -38.67 3.00
CA LYS A 629 -17.07 -38.23 1.98
C LYS A 629 -15.68 -38.05 2.58
N ALA A 630 -14.74 -38.87 2.11
CA ALA A 630 -13.35 -38.73 2.53
C ALA A 630 -12.75 -37.39 1.99
N LYS A 631 -12.10 -36.65 2.87
CA LYS A 631 -11.40 -35.41 2.52
C LYS A 631 -9.96 -35.72 2.11
N LYS A 632 -9.50 -35.13 1.01
CA LYS A 632 -8.11 -35.18 0.57
C LYS A 632 -7.30 -34.13 1.31
N ILE A 633 -6.22 -34.55 1.99
CA ILE A 633 -5.25 -33.67 2.63
C ILE A 633 -3.86 -33.99 2.07
N LYS A 634 -3.04 -32.95 1.96
CA LYS A 634 -1.63 -33.12 1.58
C LYS A 634 -0.81 -33.24 2.86
N LEU A 635 -0.01 -34.30 2.96
CA LEU A 635 0.93 -34.51 4.05
C LEU A 635 2.29 -33.89 3.73
N ILE A 636 2.72 -33.99 2.48
CA ILE A 636 3.90 -33.33 1.92
C ILE A 636 3.47 -32.68 0.62
N ASP A 637 3.49 -31.33 0.60
CA ASP A 637 3.14 -30.59 -0.60
C ASP A 637 4.22 -30.71 -1.68
N ASN A 638 5.47 -30.67 -1.24
CA ASN A 638 6.63 -30.81 -2.11
C ASN A 638 7.85 -31.21 -1.30
N PHE A 639 8.50 -32.26 -1.70
CA PHE A 639 9.86 -32.60 -1.31
C PHE A 639 10.67 -32.89 -2.57
N SER A 640 11.58 -31.97 -2.89
CA SER A 640 12.39 -32.09 -4.10
C SER A 640 13.88 -32.19 -3.79
N ILE A 641 14.56 -33.00 -4.58
CA ILE A 641 16.01 -33.20 -4.57
C ILE A 641 16.48 -32.85 -5.97
N ASN A 642 17.41 -31.92 -6.09
CA ASN A 642 17.94 -31.49 -7.39
C ASN A 642 19.46 -31.46 -7.36
N THR A 643 20.09 -31.90 -8.46
CA THR A 643 21.51 -31.77 -8.72
C THR A 643 21.77 -31.78 -10.23
N ALA A 644 22.97 -31.45 -10.65
CA ALA A 644 23.36 -31.48 -12.05
C ALA A 644 24.82 -31.94 -12.18
N TYR A 645 25.11 -32.57 -13.30
CA TYR A 645 26.46 -32.99 -13.67
C TYR A 645 26.88 -32.30 -14.98
N ASN A 646 27.96 -31.52 -14.94
CA ASN A 646 28.54 -30.89 -16.13
C ASN A 646 29.58 -31.83 -16.74
N ILE A 647 29.27 -32.33 -17.93
CA ILE A 647 30.08 -33.31 -18.63
C ILE A 647 31.43 -32.72 -19.06
N PHE A 648 31.44 -31.44 -19.42
CA PHE A 648 32.60 -30.77 -20.03
C PHE A 648 33.37 -29.86 -19.07
N ALA A 649 32.99 -29.78 -17.80
CA ALA A 649 33.78 -29.06 -16.81
C ALA A 649 35.08 -29.82 -16.49
N ASP A 650 36.20 -29.10 -16.38
CA ASP A 650 37.48 -29.68 -16.01
C ASP A 650 37.52 -30.13 -14.54
N SER A 651 36.84 -29.37 -13.66
CA SER A 651 36.75 -29.65 -12.24
C SER A 651 35.35 -29.33 -11.73
N LEU A 652 35.01 -29.79 -10.53
CA LEU A 652 33.71 -29.47 -9.85
C LEU A 652 32.51 -29.85 -10.73
N ARG A 653 32.55 -30.99 -11.39
CA ARG A 653 31.54 -31.41 -12.38
C ARG A 653 30.13 -31.54 -11.80
N TRP A 654 29.97 -31.92 -10.52
CA TRP A 654 28.69 -32.01 -9.86
C TRP A 654 28.29 -30.67 -9.23
N ALA A 655 27.11 -30.22 -9.54
CA ALA A 655 26.50 -29.11 -8.82
C ALA A 655 26.13 -29.52 -7.38
N PRO A 656 26.02 -28.58 -6.44
CA PRO A 656 25.52 -28.88 -5.12
C PRO A 656 24.17 -29.61 -5.16
N VAL A 657 23.98 -30.56 -4.27
CA VAL A 657 22.67 -31.22 -4.10
C VAL A 657 21.80 -30.30 -3.29
N THR A 658 20.69 -29.87 -3.87
CA THR A 658 19.71 -29.02 -3.18
C THR A 658 18.47 -29.82 -2.83
N MET A 659 18.01 -29.69 -1.58
CA MET A 659 16.79 -30.32 -1.12
C MET A 659 15.83 -29.22 -0.67
N GLN A 660 14.58 -29.32 -1.09
CA GLN A 660 13.51 -28.38 -0.72
C GLN A 660 12.34 -29.18 -0.16
N PHE A 661 11.89 -28.80 1.01
CA PHE A 661 10.75 -29.38 1.66
C PHE A 661 9.70 -28.31 1.94
N ARG A 662 8.46 -28.61 1.63
CA ARG A 662 7.32 -27.75 1.94
C ARG A 662 6.10 -28.58 2.29
N THR A 663 5.46 -28.18 3.37
CA THR A 663 4.17 -28.77 3.75
C THR A 663 3.32 -27.77 4.51
N THR A 664 2.00 -27.97 4.43
CA THR A 664 1.02 -27.19 5.17
C THR A 664 0.31 -28.12 6.14
N LEU A 665 0.66 -28.04 7.41
CA LEU A 665 0.07 -28.83 8.48
C LEU A 665 -1.20 -28.17 8.99
N MET A 666 -2.22 -28.95 9.29
CA MET A 666 -3.49 -28.48 9.91
C MET A 666 -4.17 -27.29 9.17
N ASN A 667 -3.94 -27.15 7.88
CA ASN A 667 -4.40 -26.08 6.96
C ASN A 667 -3.83 -24.67 7.24
N ASN A 668 -3.11 -24.41 8.33
CA ASN A 668 -2.69 -23.05 8.71
C ASN A 668 -1.23 -22.98 9.22
N VAL A 669 -0.53 -24.12 9.29
CA VAL A 669 0.89 -24.16 9.69
C VAL A 669 1.72 -24.49 8.46
N ASN A 670 2.48 -23.51 7.97
CA ASN A 670 3.35 -23.68 6.81
C ASN A 670 4.77 -23.98 7.30
N LEU A 671 5.29 -25.12 6.92
CA LEU A 671 6.67 -25.51 7.16
C LEU A 671 7.41 -25.57 5.84
N SER A 672 8.50 -24.85 5.74
CA SER A 672 9.41 -24.89 4.60
C SER A 672 10.84 -25.11 5.07
N ALA A 673 11.59 -25.91 4.35
CA ALA A 673 13.01 -26.12 4.60
C ALA A 673 13.76 -26.22 3.27
N ASN A 674 14.91 -25.59 3.19
CA ASN A 674 15.81 -25.64 2.05
C ASN A 674 17.20 -26.02 2.56
N SER A 675 17.88 -26.90 1.86
CA SER A 675 19.24 -27.28 2.17
C SER A 675 20.08 -27.40 0.91
N SER A 676 21.36 -27.12 1.04
CA SER A 676 22.35 -27.27 -0.02
C SER A 676 23.54 -28.03 0.53
N PHE A 677 23.98 -29.02 -0.21
CA PHE A 677 25.10 -29.89 0.14
C PHE A 677 26.16 -29.85 -0.97
N THR A 678 27.42 -29.73 -0.59
CA THR A 678 28.54 -29.95 -1.52
C THR A 678 29.03 -31.37 -1.47
N LEU A 679 29.45 -31.91 -2.63
CA LEU A 679 30.08 -33.21 -2.78
C LEU A 679 31.61 -33.11 -2.69
N TYR A 680 32.14 -31.86 -2.68
CA TYR A 680 33.56 -31.60 -2.74
C TYR A 680 34.09 -31.09 -1.41
N GLY A 681 35.39 -31.43 -1.17
CA GLY A 681 36.13 -30.86 -0.07
C GLY A 681 36.42 -29.36 -0.26
N VAL A 682 36.83 -28.73 0.81
CA VAL A 682 37.21 -27.31 0.83
C VAL A 682 38.69 -27.21 1.06
N ASN A 683 39.37 -26.39 0.25
CA ASN A 683 40.79 -26.11 0.44
C ASN A 683 40.97 -25.36 1.77
N PRO A 684 41.81 -25.90 2.70
CA PRO A 684 42.02 -25.27 4.00
C PRO A 684 42.66 -23.88 3.94
N GLU A 685 43.39 -23.54 2.86
CA GLU A 685 44.14 -22.29 2.75
C GLU A 685 43.25 -21.12 2.31
N ASN A 686 42.38 -21.34 1.32
CA ASN A 686 41.62 -20.24 0.69
C ASN A 686 40.07 -20.39 0.82
N GLY A 687 39.59 -21.53 1.37
CA GLY A 687 38.14 -21.74 1.56
C GLY A 687 37.36 -22.04 0.29
N GLN A 688 38.00 -22.22 -0.85
CA GLN A 688 37.36 -22.54 -2.11
C GLN A 688 37.08 -24.03 -2.23
N ALA A 689 36.05 -24.39 -3.00
CA ALA A 689 35.79 -25.80 -3.28
C ALA A 689 36.98 -26.43 -4.00
N TRP A 690 37.41 -27.57 -3.47
CA TRP A 690 38.55 -28.33 -4.04
C TRP A 690 38.01 -29.33 -5.06
N GLY A 691 38.70 -29.55 -6.18
CA GLY A 691 38.29 -30.47 -7.22
C GLY A 691 38.27 -31.98 -6.79
N LYS A 692 38.52 -32.27 -5.51
CA LYS A 692 38.52 -33.60 -4.93
C LYS A 692 37.18 -33.88 -4.20
N PHE A 693 36.64 -35.08 -4.37
CA PHE A 693 35.43 -35.50 -3.67
C PHE A 693 35.63 -35.59 -2.15
N LEU A 694 34.63 -35.17 -1.41
CA LEU A 694 34.65 -35.27 0.04
C LEU A 694 34.75 -36.72 0.53
N TRP A 695 34.19 -37.67 -0.24
CA TRP A 695 34.30 -39.09 0.05
C TRP A 695 35.77 -39.56 0.12
N SER A 696 36.62 -39.12 -0.80
CA SER A 696 38.05 -39.49 -0.83
C SER A 696 38.88 -38.87 0.29
N GLN A 697 38.37 -37.79 0.90
CA GLN A 697 39.08 -37.04 1.94
C GLN A 697 38.60 -37.35 3.35
N GLU A 698 37.25 -37.37 3.55
CA GLU A 698 36.62 -37.48 4.87
C GLU A 698 35.70 -38.70 4.99
N HIS A 699 35.60 -39.55 3.98
CA HIS A 699 34.66 -40.67 3.89
C HIS A 699 33.20 -40.25 4.07
N LYS A 700 32.86 -39.01 3.76
CA LYS A 700 31.52 -38.43 3.81
C LYS A 700 30.97 -38.26 2.41
N LEU A 701 29.71 -38.63 2.18
CA LEU A 701 29.07 -38.50 0.87
C LEU A 701 28.88 -37.05 0.48
N MET A 702 28.46 -36.22 1.42
CA MET A 702 28.19 -34.78 1.20
C MET A 702 28.30 -34.00 2.51
N LYS A 703 28.55 -32.70 2.39
CA LYS A 703 28.64 -31.74 3.51
C LYS A 703 27.60 -30.63 3.34
N LEU A 704 26.83 -30.38 4.42
CA LEU A 704 25.86 -29.31 4.46
C LEU A 704 26.58 -27.96 4.35
N THR A 705 26.21 -27.16 3.36
CA THR A 705 26.71 -25.78 3.17
C THR A 705 25.73 -24.77 3.68
N ASN A 706 24.46 -24.91 3.33
CA ASN A 706 23.40 -24.03 3.75
C ASN A 706 22.18 -24.85 4.18
N PHE A 707 21.53 -24.40 5.25
CA PHE A 707 20.24 -24.90 5.65
C PHE A 707 19.37 -23.73 6.12
N SER A 708 18.17 -23.63 5.62
CA SER A 708 17.18 -22.68 6.10
C SER A 708 15.86 -23.39 6.34
N ALA A 709 15.21 -23.07 7.44
CA ALA A 709 13.88 -23.56 7.75
C ALA A 709 13.00 -22.41 8.24
N GLY A 710 11.76 -22.40 7.79
CA GLY A 710 10.74 -21.42 8.19
C GLY A 710 9.47 -22.14 8.64
N LEU A 711 8.91 -21.70 9.75
CA LEU A 711 7.65 -22.16 10.29
C LEU A 711 6.74 -20.96 10.52
N ASP A 712 5.68 -20.87 9.73
CA ASP A 712 4.68 -19.81 9.81
C ASP A 712 3.36 -20.36 10.28
N PHE A 713 2.77 -19.77 11.31
CA PHE A 713 1.47 -20.16 11.78
C PHE A 713 0.74 -19.04 12.51
N SER A 714 -0.60 -19.09 12.44
CA SER A 714 -1.50 -18.25 13.22
C SER A 714 -2.08 -19.06 14.37
N LEU A 715 -1.67 -18.73 15.61
CA LEU A 715 -2.15 -19.44 16.80
C LEU A 715 -3.65 -19.20 17.02
N SER A 716 -4.14 -18.02 16.68
CA SER A 716 -5.56 -17.70 16.76
C SER A 716 -6.42 -18.61 15.86
N ASP A 717 -5.92 -18.94 14.66
CA ASP A 717 -6.66 -19.78 13.72
C ASP A 717 -6.60 -21.26 14.07
N LEU A 718 -5.54 -21.69 14.75
CA LEU A 718 -5.43 -23.06 15.28
C LEU A 718 -6.41 -23.32 16.42
N LEU A 719 -6.71 -22.30 17.24
CA LEU A 719 -7.56 -22.40 18.42
C LEU A 719 -9.04 -22.11 18.13
N LYS A 720 -9.39 -21.49 17.00
CA LYS A 720 -10.78 -21.29 16.60
C LYS A 720 -11.47 -22.63 16.33
N LYS A 721 -12.47 -22.98 17.13
CA LYS A 721 -13.40 -24.06 16.79
C LYS A 721 -14.15 -23.65 15.52
N LYS A 722 -14.12 -24.50 14.52
CA LYS A 722 -14.76 -24.28 13.22
C LYS A 722 -16.27 -24.24 13.37
N ASP A 723 -16.86 -23.05 13.41
CA ASP A 723 -18.31 -22.89 13.29
C ASP A 723 -18.72 -23.19 11.83
N LYS A 724 -19.69 -24.08 11.69
CA LYS A 724 -20.08 -24.74 10.43
C LYS A 724 -20.82 -23.88 9.40
N ASN A 725 -20.94 -22.55 9.57
CA ASN A 725 -21.72 -21.70 8.68
C ASN A 725 -20.99 -20.41 8.29
N THR A 726 -20.01 -20.53 7.42
CA THR A 726 -19.63 -19.41 6.54
C THR A 726 -18.96 -19.97 5.30
N THR A 727 -19.73 -20.12 4.23
CA THR A 727 -19.23 -20.29 2.86
C THR A 727 -18.66 -18.95 2.40
N ASN A 728 -17.39 -18.70 2.64
CA ASN A 728 -16.67 -17.65 1.95
C ASN A 728 -15.96 -18.25 0.74
N THR A 729 -16.56 -18.02 -0.42
CA THR A 729 -15.92 -18.16 -1.72
C THR A 729 -14.81 -17.12 -1.81
N THR A 730 -13.59 -17.49 -1.45
CA THR A 730 -12.37 -16.78 -1.86
C THR A 730 -11.72 -17.56 -2.97
N ASN A 731 -11.79 -17.01 -4.16
CA ASN A 731 -11.02 -17.43 -5.32
C ASN A 731 -9.51 -17.42 -4.99
N PRO A 732 -8.76 -18.48 -5.25
CA PRO A 732 -7.31 -18.43 -5.17
C PRO A 732 -6.78 -17.86 -6.48
N GLN A 733 -6.52 -16.57 -6.52
CA GLN A 733 -5.68 -16.01 -7.59
C GLN A 733 -4.21 -16.03 -7.14
N ASN A 734 -3.46 -16.85 -7.85
CA ASN A 734 -2.04 -16.78 -8.19
C ASN A 734 -1.21 -15.71 -7.45
N SER A 735 -0.44 -16.11 -6.47
CA SER A 735 0.75 -15.36 -6.05
C SER A 735 1.99 -16.16 -6.41
N GLY A 736 2.61 -15.78 -7.53
CA GLY A 736 3.95 -16.20 -7.90
C GLY A 736 4.95 -15.70 -6.87
N THR A 737 5.68 -16.61 -6.35
CA THR A 737 6.73 -16.42 -5.34
C THR A 737 7.93 -15.72 -5.95
N GLN A 738 8.15 -14.46 -5.63
CA GLN A 738 9.49 -13.88 -5.60
C GLN A 738 9.83 -13.61 -4.13
N GLY A 739 10.90 -14.24 -3.69
CA GLY A 739 11.46 -14.03 -2.36
C GLY A 739 11.91 -12.58 -2.20
N THR A 740 11.25 -11.86 -1.33
CA THR A 740 11.70 -10.56 -0.86
C THR A 740 12.05 -10.67 0.62
N GLN A 741 13.28 -10.29 0.92
CA GLN A 741 13.76 -10.04 2.27
C GLN A 741 12.74 -9.19 3.05
N GLY A 742 12.50 -9.60 4.29
CA GLY A 742 11.51 -9.00 5.17
C GLY A 742 11.59 -7.50 5.27
N SER A 743 10.65 -6.84 4.65
CA SER A 743 10.30 -5.46 4.95
C SER A 743 9.26 -5.49 6.04
N PHE A 744 9.61 -4.97 7.21
CA PHE A 744 8.66 -4.69 8.27
C PHE A 744 7.73 -3.55 7.81
N GLY A 745 6.65 -3.91 7.13
CA GLY A 745 5.59 -2.96 6.79
C GLY A 745 4.85 -2.54 8.06
N MET A 746 4.94 -1.28 8.46
CA MET A 746 3.98 -0.71 9.39
C MET A 746 2.58 -0.71 8.77
N PRO A 747 1.52 -0.99 9.53
CA PRO A 747 0.18 -0.75 9.05
C PRO A 747 0.00 0.75 8.77
N SER A 748 -0.38 1.07 7.55
CA SER A 748 -0.79 2.41 7.15
C SER A 748 -1.87 2.92 8.11
N GLN A 749 -1.73 4.16 8.56
CA GLN A 749 -2.75 4.86 9.32
C GLN A 749 -4.08 4.81 8.54
N GLY A 750 -5.05 4.07 9.06
CA GLY A 750 -6.37 3.98 8.44
C GLY A 750 -7.00 2.59 8.44
N ALA A 751 -6.54 1.66 9.26
CA ALA A 751 -7.28 0.43 9.48
C ALA A 751 -8.60 0.76 10.20
N SER A 752 -9.68 0.86 9.43
CA SER A 752 -11.04 0.82 9.93
C SER A 752 -11.20 -0.44 10.79
N ILE A 753 -11.63 -0.26 12.02
CA ILE A 753 -11.99 -1.34 12.94
C ILE A 753 -13.04 -2.21 12.22
N PRO A 754 -12.83 -3.51 12.03
CA PRO A 754 -13.88 -4.36 11.51
C PRO A 754 -15.04 -4.32 12.51
N GLN A 755 -16.16 -3.72 12.12
CA GLN A 755 -17.40 -3.84 12.88
C GLN A 755 -17.87 -5.29 12.79
N ASN A 756 -17.56 -6.06 13.82
CA ASN A 756 -18.08 -7.40 13.98
C ASN A 756 -19.50 -7.28 14.57
N ASN A 757 -20.50 -7.27 13.70
CA ASN A 757 -21.92 -7.13 14.05
C ASN A 757 -22.54 -8.39 14.69
N ASN A 758 -21.78 -9.25 15.34
CA ASN A 758 -22.31 -10.38 16.10
C ASN A 758 -22.18 -10.17 17.61
N ALA A 759 -23.04 -9.30 18.16
CA ALA A 759 -23.26 -9.17 19.59
C ALA A 759 -24.40 -10.07 20.09
N GLY A 760 -24.22 -11.36 19.90
CA GLY A 760 -24.95 -12.38 20.67
C GLY A 760 -23.96 -13.08 21.58
N GLY A 761 -23.80 -12.63 22.82
CA GLY A 761 -22.95 -13.30 23.80
C GLY A 761 -23.44 -14.73 24.01
N THR A 762 -22.67 -15.71 23.53
CA THR A 762 -22.85 -17.12 23.86
C THR A 762 -22.56 -17.28 25.34
N LYS A 763 -23.56 -17.74 26.09
CA LYS A 763 -23.39 -18.18 27.47
C LYS A 763 -22.85 -19.61 27.45
N ASP A 764 -21.97 -19.96 28.39
CA ASP A 764 -21.53 -21.33 28.58
C ASP A 764 -22.67 -22.20 29.15
N ALA A 765 -22.45 -23.49 29.32
CA ALA A 765 -23.44 -24.43 29.84
C ALA A 765 -23.93 -24.08 31.26
N TYR A 766 -23.28 -23.17 31.95
CA TYR A 766 -23.60 -22.70 33.30
C TYR A 766 -24.20 -21.29 33.32
N GLY A 767 -24.47 -20.68 32.15
CA GLY A 767 -25.10 -19.37 32.02
C GLY A 767 -24.15 -18.17 32.16
N TYR A 768 -22.85 -18.36 32.28
CA TYR A 768 -21.87 -17.28 32.33
C TYR A 768 -21.53 -16.76 30.92
N PRO A 769 -21.37 -15.44 30.76
CA PRO A 769 -20.97 -14.91 29.46
C PRO A 769 -19.57 -15.41 29.10
N VAL A 770 -19.48 -16.12 27.98
CA VAL A 770 -18.16 -16.50 27.42
C VAL A 770 -17.52 -15.23 26.84
N PHE A 771 -16.51 -14.75 27.51
CA PHE A 771 -15.69 -13.65 27.02
C PHE A 771 -14.84 -14.15 25.84
N ASN A 772 -15.38 -14.06 24.65
CA ASN A 772 -14.59 -14.28 23.45
C ASN A 772 -13.76 -13.04 23.19
N VAL A 773 -12.54 -13.01 23.73
CA VAL A 773 -11.60 -11.90 23.47
C VAL A 773 -11.08 -12.13 22.05
N PRO A 774 -11.46 -11.31 21.08
CA PRO A 774 -10.97 -11.44 19.72
C PRO A 774 -9.48 -11.06 19.69
N TRP A 775 -8.66 -12.04 19.52
CA TRP A 775 -7.21 -11.85 19.42
C TRP A 775 -6.67 -12.57 18.18
N THR A 776 -5.58 -12.05 17.65
CA THR A 776 -4.79 -12.67 16.61
C THR A 776 -3.35 -12.74 17.06
N LEU A 777 -2.69 -13.85 16.81
CA LEU A 777 -1.26 -14.03 17.04
C LEU A 777 -0.68 -14.82 15.88
N ASN A 778 0.09 -14.15 15.06
CA ASN A 778 0.87 -14.76 14.00
C ASN A 778 2.30 -14.90 14.44
N MET A 779 2.88 -16.06 14.22
CA MET A 779 4.24 -16.41 14.61
C MET A 779 4.99 -16.90 13.38
N ASN A 780 6.20 -16.40 13.22
CA ASN A 780 7.14 -16.83 12.20
C ASN A 780 8.47 -17.18 12.88
N TYR A 781 8.84 -18.42 12.81
CA TYR A 781 10.16 -18.90 13.24
C TYR A 781 11.02 -19.14 12.03
N SER A 782 12.21 -18.54 12.01
CA SER A 782 13.20 -18.77 10.96
C SER A 782 14.52 -19.24 11.54
N LEU A 783 15.09 -20.26 10.90
CA LEU A 783 16.40 -20.81 11.20
C LEU A 783 17.24 -20.74 9.92
N SER A 784 18.43 -20.20 10.02
CA SER A 784 19.40 -20.16 8.94
C SER A 784 20.75 -20.63 9.44
N TYR A 785 21.30 -21.62 8.77
CA TYR A 785 22.64 -22.15 8.99
C TYR A 785 23.46 -22.00 7.72
N VAL A 786 24.58 -21.34 7.84
CA VAL A 786 25.54 -21.16 6.73
C VAL A 786 26.88 -21.67 7.19
N ASN A 787 27.39 -22.66 6.50
CA ASN A 787 28.71 -23.20 6.76
C ASN A 787 29.76 -22.38 6.01
N SER A 788 30.21 -21.28 6.62
CA SER A 788 31.26 -20.45 6.10
C SER A 788 32.65 -21.06 6.39
N PHE A 789 33.63 -20.73 5.55
CA PHE A 789 35.01 -21.26 5.67
C PHE A 789 35.64 -21.06 7.04
N LYS A 790 35.41 -19.89 7.69
CA LYS A 790 36.02 -19.59 8.99
C LYS A 790 35.30 -20.18 10.17
N LYS A 791 33.97 -20.06 10.21
CA LYS A 791 33.09 -20.60 11.27
C LYS A 791 31.67 -20.76 10.72
N PRO A 792 30.97 -21.83 11.08
CA PRO A 792 29.56 -21.94 10.76
C PRO A 792 28.75 -20.86 11.50
N VAL A 793 27.85 -20.25 10.81
CA VAL A 793 26.95 -19.21 11.35
C VAL A 793 25.55 -19.81 11.47
N LEU A 794 25.03 -19.84 12.68
CA LEU A 794 23.66 -20.21 12.96
C LEU A 794 22.89 -18.97 13.40
N SER A 795 21.83 -18.64 12.71
CA SER A 795 20.89 -17.58 13.08
C SER A 795 19.50 -18.17 13.30
N GLN A 796 18.91 -17.85 14.43
CA GLN A 796 17.56 -18.31 14.78
C GLN A 796 16.76 -17.11 15.28
N THR A 797 15.62 -16.87 14.65
CA THR A 797 14.75 -15.75 15.04
C THR A 797 13.31 -16.24 15.12
N LEU A 798 12.61 -15.78 16.15
CA LEU A 798 11.17 -15.90 16.30
C LEU A 798 10.59 -14.49 16.22
N SER A 799 9.76 -14.22 15.24
CA SER A 799 8.99 -13.00 15.18
C SER A 799 7.51 -13.30 15.44
N PHE A 800 6.83 -12.38 16.10
CA PHE A 800 5.43 -12.51 16.38
C PHE A 800 4.75 -11.14 16.28
N ASN A 801 3.56 -11.14 15.73
CA ASN A 801 2.71 -9.97 15.64
C ASN A 801 1.26 -10.35 15.90
N GLY A 802 0.51 -9.42 16.41
CA GLY A 802 -0.89 -9.68 16.66
C GLY A 802 -1.66 -8.46 17.12
N ASN A 803 -2.93 -8.72 17.37
CA ASN A 803 -3.87 -7.77 17.92
C ASN A 803 -4.71 -8.43 19.01
N ILE A 804 -4.93 -7.72 20.09
CA ILE A 804 -5.82 -8.13 21.18
C ILE A 804 -6.86 -7.03 21.37
N SER A 805 -8.14 -7.35 21.20
CA SER A 805 -9.24 -6.44 21.48
C SER A 805 -9.78 -6.75 22.87
N PHE A 806 -9.32 -6.01 23.89
CA PHE A 806 -9.78 -6.19 25.27
C PHE A 806 -11.25 -5.83 25.45
N THR A 807 -11.73 -4.85 24.71
CA THR A 807 -13.13 -4.45 24.66
C THR A 807 -13.51 -4.08 23.23
N LYS A 808 -14.80 -3.90 22.94
CA LYS A 808 -15.27 -3.36 21.65
C LYS A 808 -14.68 -1.98 21.33
N LYS A 809 -14.18 -1.28 22.35
CA LYS A 809 -13.67 0.09 22.27
C LYS A 809 -12.16 0.19 22.50
N MET A 810 -11.45 -0.92 22.75
CA MET A 810 -10.00 -0.90 23.02
C MET A 810 -9.31 -2.09 22.37
N SER A 811 -8.31 -1.79 21.56
CA SER A 811 -7.43 -2.78 20.94
C SER A 811 -5.96 -2.46 21.18
N VAL A 812 -5.17 -3.51 21.31
CA VAL A 812 -3.70 -3.43 21.45
C VAL A 812 -3.10 -4.26 20.33
N THR A 813 -2.30 -3.61 19.50
CA THR A 813 -1.45 -4.26 18.49
C THR A 813 -0.05 -4.40 19.05
N TYR A 814 0.60 -5.51 18.75
CA TYR A 814 1.98 -5.73 19.16
C TYR A 814 2.76 -6.42 18.05
N THR A 815 4.00 -6.02 17.90
CA THR A 815 4.98 -6.64 17.01
C THR A 815 6.29 -6.72 17.76
N SER A 816 6.87 -7.92 17.85
CA SER A 816 8.13 -8.17 18.52
C SER A 816 8.76 -9.44 17.98
N GLY A 817 9.91 -9.80 18.49
CA GLY A 817 10.57 -11.04 18.20
C GLY A 817 11.67 -11.34 19.20
N TYR A 818 12.27 -12.52 19.08
CA TYR A 818 13.39 -12.96 19.86
C TYR A 818 14.47 -13.55 18.96
N ASP A 819 15.67 -13.02 19.08
CA ASP A 819 16.86 -13.58 18.44
C ASP A 819 17.57 -14.52 19.42
N PHE A 820 17.46 -15.83 19.13
CA PHE A 820 18.06 -16.87 19.97
C PHE A 820 19.58 -16.86 19.89
N THR A 821 20.16 -16.39 18.80
CA THR A 821 21.60 -16.31 18.59
C THR A 821 22.20 -15.17 19.41
N ALA A 822 21.59 -14.00 19.33
CA ALA A 822 21.97 -12.84 20.11
C ALA A 822 21.43 -12.86 21.57
N LYS A 823 20.49 -13.77 21.88
CA LYS A 823 19.76 -13.88 23.16
C LYS A 823 19.11 -12.56 23.58
N LYS A 824 18.50 -11.89 22.62
CA LYS A 824 17.89 -10.56 22.83
C LYS A 824 16.50 -10.50 22.20
N ILE A 825 15.63 -9.74 22.85
CA ILE A 825 14.35 -9.32 22.25
C ILE A 825 14.66 -8.34 21.12
N THR A 826 14.05 -8.53 19.96
CA THR A 826 14.15 -7.59 18.85
C THR A 826 13.35 -6.32 19.16
N MET A 827 13.40 -5.36 18.27
CA MET A 827 12.63 -4.13 18.44
C MET A 827 11.15 -4.46 18.62
N THR A 828 10.58 -4.02 19.74
CA THR A 828 9.18 -4.22 20.10
C THR A 828 8.39 -2.95 19.80
N ASN A 829 7.26 -3.09 19.12
CA ASN A 829 6.33 -2.00 18.87
C ASN A 829 4.94 -2.37 19.44
N ILE A 830 4.40 -1.50 20.29
CA ILE A 830 3.12 -1.66 20.95
C ILE A 830 2.23 -0.49 20.55
N GLY A 831 1.12 -0.78 19.89
CA GLY A 831 0.09 0.17 19.56
C GLY A 831 -1.15 -0.03 20.42
N VAL A 832 -1.64 1.02 21.09
CA VAL A 832 -2.90 0.98 21.83
C VAL A 832 -3.87 1.97 21.20
N THR A 833 -5.01 1.47 20.78
CA THR A 833 -6.10 2.30 20.25
C THR A 833 -7.30 2.17 21.16
N ARG A 834 -7.88 3.28 21.58
CA ARG A 834 -9.07 3.31 22.41
C ARG A 834 -10.10 4.31 21.87
N ASP A 835 -11.31 3.81 21.72
CA ASP A 835 -12.48 4.60 21.40
C ASP A 835 -13.05 5.22 22.68
N LEU A 836 -13.05 6.55 22.76
CA LEU A 836 -13.55 7.35 23.87
C LEU A 836 -14.84 8.09 23.48
N HIS A 837 -15.76 7.44 22.78
CA HIS A 837 -17.01 7.97 22.26
C HIS A 837 -16.80 8.98 21.13
N CYS A 838 -16.70 10.26 21.40
CA CYS A 838 -16.44 11.31 20.41
C CYS A 838 -14.94 11.60 20.22
N TRP A 839 -14.07 11.01 21.02
CA TRP A 839 -12.62 11.05 20.89
C TRP A 839 -12.04 9.69 20.55
N GLU A 840 -10.89 9.65 19.96
CA GLU A 840 -10.05 8.46 19.85
C GLU A 840 -8.66 8.72 20.41
N MET A 841 -8.15 7.73 21.12
CA MET A 841 -6.83 7.72 21.70
C MET A 841 -5.97 6.70 20.98
N ASN A 842 -4.77 7.12 20.58
CA ASN A 842 -3.74 6.27 19.98
C ASN A 842 -2.43 6.45 20.77
N LEU A 843 -1.81 5.35 21.15
CA LEU A 843 -0.47 5.30 21.73
C LEU A 843 0.35 4.32 20.91
N ASN A 844 1.47 4.78 20.36
CA ASN A 844 2.52 3.92 19.79
C ASN A 844 3.73 4.00 20.68
N TRP A 845 4.27 2.86 21.09
CA TRP A 845 5.35 2.77 22.03
C TRP A 845 6.39 1.73 21.61
N ILE A 846 7.64 2.13 21.54
CA ILE A 846 8.81 1.28 21.31
C ILE A 846 9.64 1.30 22.62
N PRO A 847 9.44 0.28 23.51
CA PRO A 847 10.01 0.28 24.84
C PRO A 847 11.50 -0.05 24.88
N ASN A 848 12.05 -0.72 23.87
CA ASN A 848 13.39 -1.29 23.89
C ASN A 848 14.18 -1.01 22.61
N GLY A 849 15.50 -1.09 22.71
CA GLY A 849 16.43 -0.84 21.61
C GLY A 849 16.98 0.57 21.59
N THR A 850 17.78 0.89 20.59
CA THR A 850 18.38 2.23 20.37
C THR A 850 17.40 3.28 19.88
N MET A 851 16.20 2.85 19.48
CA MET A 851 15.14 3.70 18.90
C MET A 851 13.94 3.79 19.84
N GLN A 852 14.17 3.86 21.17
CA GLN A 852 13.10 4.01 22.15
C GLN A 852 12.31 5.28 21.89
N SER A 853 11.01 5.16 21.73
CA SER A 853 10.14 6.30 21.43
C SER A 853 8.70 5.99 21.82
N TRP A 854 7.92 7.03 22.07
CA TRP A 854 6.49 6.90 22.19
C TRP A 854 5.78 8.12 21.60
N ASN A 855 4.62 7.87 21.04
CA ASN A 855 3.73 8.90 20.53
C ASN A 855 2.33 8.64 21.07
N PHE A 856 1.80 9.61 21.78
CA PHE A 856 0.47 9.60 22.35
C PHE A 856 -0.37 10.67 21.67
N THR A 857 -1.53 10.29 21.16
CA THR A 857 -2.44 11.20 20.48
C THR A 857 -3.88 10.98 20.97
N ILE A 858 -4.55 12.05 21.35
CA ILE A 858 -6.01 12.07 21.51
C ILE A 858 -6.56 13.05 20.50
N ARG A 859 -7.51 12.64 19.68
CA ARG A 859 -8.14 13.49 18.65
C ARG A 859 -9.64 13.30 18.60
N VAL A 860 -10.35 14.30 18.12
CA VAL A 860 -11.79 14.20 17.83
C VAL A 860 -11.99 13.27 16.63
N LYS A 861 -12.98 12.38 16.70
CA LYS A 861 -13.28 11.44 15.62
C LYS A 861 -13.87 12.10 14.38
N ALA A 862 -14.69 13.13 14.58
CA ALA A 862 -15.35 13.80 13.48
C ALA A 862 -14.33 14.54 12.61
N SER A 863 -14.34 14.27 11.31
CA SER A 863 -13.39 14.83 10.34
C SER A 863 -13.41 16.37 10.30
N VAL A 864 -14.56 16.98 10.57
CA VAL A 864 -14.73 18.46 10.61
C VAL A 864 -13.88 19.11 11.71
N LEU A 865 -13.63 18.39 12.81
CA LEU A 865 -12.83 18.86 13.94
C LEU A 865 -11.60 17.96 14.16
N GLY A 866 -11.18 17.22 13.15
CA GLY A 866 -10.03 16.29 13.22
C GLY A 866 -8.70 16.95 13.57
N ASP A 867 -8.58 18.25 13.35
CA ASP A 867 -7.43 19.07 13.76
C ASP A 867 -7.44 19.38 15.27
N LEU A 868 -8.55 19.19 15.96
CA LEU A 868 -8.63 19.28 17.41
C LEU A 868 -8.05 18.01 18.02
N LYS A 869 -6.74 18.04 18.28
CA LYS A 869 -5.96 16.95 18.81
C LYS A 869 -4.95 17.43 19.84
N TYR A 870 -4.69 16.57 20.80
CA TYR A 870 -3.54 16.68 21.69
C TYR A 870 -2.57 15.58 21.31
N GLU A 871 -1.33 15.95 21.00
CA GLU A 871 -0.27 15.03 20.62
C GLU A 871 0.94 15.30 21.51
N ARG A 872 1.46 14.26 22.14
CA ARG A 872 2.70 14.29 22.90
C ARG A 872 3.56 13.12 22.48
N ARG A 873 4.81 13.39 22.19
CA ARG A 873 5.79 12.38 21.80
C ARG A 873 7.09 12.54 22.58
N LYS A 874 7.77 11.44 22.76
CA LYS A 874 9.18 11.41 23.12
C LYS A 874 9.89 10.63 22.02
N ASP A 875 10.84 11.27 21.41
CA ASP A 875 11.61 10.73 20.31
C ASP A 875 12.91 10.10 20.80
N PHE A 876 13.47 9.21 20.01
CA PHE A 876 14.79 8.63 20.26
C PHE A 876 15.91 9.69 20.12
N HIS A 877 15.71 10.77 19.37
CA HIS A 877 16.61 11.92 19.34
C HIS A 877 16.67 12.68 20.68
N ASP A 878 15.64 12.56 21.52
CA ASP A 878 15.58 13.18 22.85
C ASP A 878 16.24 12.32 23.93
N SER A 879 16.67 11.11 23.59
CA SER A 879 17.16 10.12 24.56
C SER A 879 18.69 10.10 24.74
N TYR A 880 19.46 10.91 23.98
CA TYR A 880 20.93 10.98 24.08
C TYR A 880 21.41 12.21 24.82
#